data_f6e1dfdaa45c1ac0cd96f82ed2e992a7
#
_entry.id   f6e1dfdaa45c1ac0cd96f82ed2e992a7
#
_cell.length_a   1.000
_cell.length_b   1.000
_cell.length_c   1.000
_cell.angle_alpha   90.00
_cell.angle_beta   90.00
_cell.angle_gamma   90.00
#
_symmetry.space_group_name_H-M   'P 1'
#
loop_
_entity.id
_entity.type
_entity.pdbx_description
1 polymer ?
#
loop_
_entity_poly.entity_id
_entity_poly.type
_entity_poly.pdbx_seq_one_letter_code
_entity_poly.pdbx_strand_id
1 'polypeptide(L)'
;FQGSYFFNNTNTENRSTVEKWYEAPMIPDTLSTNGYSDTKGYNHRFNARLEWKISENQNLMIRPRFSYQSNDPWSSTTGWQYGAPADGGSGYSRTDNFSDALRHGYNVGTSAVYRAKLGKNGRTITLDGSFSYSDNTNNSNSWSNILATQPDRPAVDPVTGVWDPANYTELRYLRNLAPSSSYSLRGSFTYTEPVAKYAQLSFQYRASYNSQERDKRSYITGDDFSTAGLTPDRSLSNSYESGYLTQSVGPGFRFSKERNTFIANVYYQRSALDGQIVRDDAEKIKHAYNNVTYFMMGQLNINRENSLRLFVSSYTDSPSITDLQSVYDVSDAQNISHGNPNLKPTYSHRVNFHYTNSNVEKGRTFMWMFSMNTTLDYTAQHLVQRPGDITIDGQAYSPNFYSTTENLDGYWQLRTHLSYGLPIGFLKSNFNVMAGVIYTKTPSMLGGTVDAATGMISGGERNDTKNMGYDFRAVLGSNISENVDFTLSWNGTYNEATNSLNADKSKNRYFNHTAQGNLKVVFPLGFTFTASAAYSQYIGFTNDYSEDYLLCNVWLGKKVFRNKRGEVMVGVNDLFNQNQAFSRSTGSGYTQNSTNSVIGRYYMVQFNYNLRRFGKKGSRNIKDYDGVESSSGSRRMGPGGPGGPPPGMFHGPR
;
A
#
# COMPACT_ATOMS: atom_id res chain seq x y z
N PHE A 1 11.05 16.99 -26.53
CA PHE A 1 9.71 17.04 -25.92
C PHE A 1 9.06 15.68 -25.99
N GLN A 2 8.44 15.25 -24.88
CA GLN A 2 7.60 14.06 -24.80
C GLN A 2 6.33 14.44 -24.07
N GLY A 3 5.19 13.92 -24.52
CA GLY A 3 3.90 14.16 -23.87
C GLY A 3 3.07 12.88 -23.90
N SER A 4 2.24 12.67 -22.89
CA SER A 4 1.27 11.60 -22.83
C SER A 4 -0.02 12.09 -22.19
N TYR A 5 -1.12 11.62 -22.72
CA TYR A 5 -2.44 11.81 -22.15
C TYR A 5 -3.08 10.44 -21.97
N PHE A 6 -3.72 10.28 -20.83
CA PHE A 6 -4.44 9.06 -20.48
C PHE A 6 -5.83 9.44 -19.98
N PHE A 7 -6.83 8.74 -20.50
CA PHE A 7 -8.20 8.81 -20.03
C PHE A 7 -8.67 7.41 -19.66
N ASN A 8 -9.35 7.30 -18.54
CA ASN A 8 -9.98 6.07 -18.10
C ASN A 8 -11.37 6.38 -17.53
N ASN A 9 -12.35 5.60 -17.92
CA ASN A 9 -13.69 5.58 -17.34
C ASN A 9 -13.94 4.16 -16.81
N THR A 10 -14.37 4.07 -15.57
CA THR A 10 -14.60 2.80 -14.87
C THR A 10 -15.96 2.77 -14.22
N ASN A 11 -16.60 1.63 -14.27
CA ASN A 11 -17.70 1.26 -13.43
C ASN A 11 -17.31 -0.06 -12.75
N THR A 12 -17.23 -0.06 -11.43
CA THR A 12 -16.71 -1.19 -10.66
C THR A 12 -17.68 -1.55 -9.55
N GLU A 13 -18.19 -2.76 -9.61
CA GLU A 13 -18.94 -3.39 -8.53
C GLU A 13 -18.00 -4.26 -7.72
N ASN A 14 -18.09 -4.19 -6.41
CA ASN A 14 -17.34 -5.04 -5.50
C ASN A 14 -18.23 -5.56 -4.38
N ARG A 15 -18.08 -6.85 -4.09
CA ARG A 15 -18.65 -7.49 -2.90
C ARG A 15 -17.51 -7.96 -2.05
N SER A 16 -17.58 -7.70 -0.76
CA SER A 16 -16.56 -8.10 0.20
C SER A 16 -17.18 -8.79 1.39
N THR A 17 -16.49 -9.81 1.88
CA THR A 17 -16.78 -10.43 3.16
C THR A 17 -15.53 -10.36 4.00
N VAL A 18 -15.64 -9.82 5.20
CA VAL A 18 -14.56 -9.74 6.18
C VAL A 18 -15.00 -10.47 7.43
N GLU A 19 -14.19 -11.41 7.86
CA GLU A 19 -14.36 -12.12 9.12
C GLU A 19 -13.14 -11.87 9.98
N LYS A 20 -13.35 -11.39 11.19
CA LYS A 20 -12.30 -11.05 12.14
C LYS A 20 -12.56 -11.70 13.47
N TRP A 21 -11.59 -12.43 13.94
CA TRP A 21 -11.64 -13.12 15.24
C TRP A 21 -10.65 -12.46 16.18
N TYR A 22 -11.13 -12.02 17.32
CA TYR A 22 -10.31 -11.56 18.42
C TYR A 22 -9.99 -12.73 19.33
N GLU A 23 -8.74 -12.82 19.75
CA GLU A 23 -8.22 -13.90 20.58
C GLU A 23 -7.49 -13.30 21.79
N ALA A 24 -7.34 -14.10 22.86
CA ALA A 24 -6.61 -13.63 24.02
C ALA A 24 -5.26 -12.99 23.62
N PRO A 25 -4.82 -11.88 24.25
CA PRO A 25 -5.33 -11.31 25.51
C PRO A 25 -6.61 -10.48 25.35
N MET A 26 -7.10 -10.29 24.12
CA MET A 26 -8.40 -9.68 23.89
C MET A 26 -9.54 -10.59 24.34
N ILE A 27 -10.68 -10.02 24.69
CA ILE A 27 -11.88 -10.79 24.93
C ILE A 27 -12.25 -11.49 23.61
N PRO A 28 -12.44 -12.83 23.62
CA PRO A 28 -12.84 -13.54 22.41
C PRO A 28 -14.09 -12.94 21.80
N ASP A 29 -14.00 -12.56 20.55
CA ASP A 29 -15.06 -11.88 19.82
C ASP A 29 -14.92 -12.16 18.32
N THR A 30 -16.02 -12.15 17.59
CA THR A 30 -16.04 -12.35 16.14
C THR A 30 -16.81 -11.23 15.49
N LEU A 31 -16.18 -10.55 14.54
CA LEU A 31 -16.81 -9.57 13.67
C LEU A 31 -16.91 -10.16 12.27
N SER A 32 -18.13 -10.25 11.75
CA SER A 32 -18.39 -10.63 10.36
C SER A 32 -19.02 -9.44 9.63
N THR A 33 -18.48 -9.07 8.49
CA THR A 33 -18.94 -7.92 7.71
C THR A 33 -19.12 -8.31 6.25
N ASN A 34 -20.32 -8.05 5.71
CA ASN A 34 -20.62 -8.16 4.30
C ASN A 34 -20.78 -6.77 3.70
N GLY A 35 -20.03 -6.47 2.67
CA GLY A 35 -20.04 -5.20 1.97
C GLY A 35 -20.39 -5.35 0.50
N TYR A 36 -21.12 -4.39 -0.02
CA TYR A 36 -21.32 -4.18 -1.45
C TYR A 36 -20.96 -2.73 -1.79
N SER A 37 -20.26 -2.52 -2.87
CA SER A 37 -19.98 -1.18 -3.38
C SER A 37 -20.08 -1.13 -4.90
N ASP A 38 -20.64 -0.04 -5.42
CA ASP A 38 -20.62 0.34 -6.83
C ASP A 38 -19.91 1.70 -6.94
N THR A 39 -18.94 1.79 -7.82
CA THR A 39 -18.17 3.01 -8.01
C THR A 39 -18.07 3.33 -9.49
N LYS A 40 -18.64 4.46 -9.88
CA LYS A 40 -18.50 5.04 -11.21
C LYS A 40 -17.45 6.14 -11.15
N GLY A 41 -16.52 6.16 -12.11
CA GLY A 41 -15.50 7.17 -12.08
C GLY A 41 -14.77 7.37 -13.39
N TYR A 42 -14.18 8.54 -13.53
CA TYR A 42 -13.31 8.85 -14.66
C TYR A 42 -12.06 9.59 -14.19
N ASN A 43 -11.00 9.40 -14.95
CA ASN A 43 -9.69 9.93 -14.64
C ASN A 43 -9.01 10.45 -15.91
N HIS A 44 -8.53 11.68 -15.85
CA HIS A 44 -7.73 12.31 -16.87
C HIS A 44 -6.31 12.53 -16.35
N ARG A 45 -5.29 12.11 -17.08
CA ARG A 45 -3.89 12.33 -16.72
C ARG A 45 -3.14 12.89 -17.92
N PHE A 46 -2.47 14.00 -17.70
CA PHE A 46 -1.55 14.60 -18.64
C PHE A 46 -0.15 14.64 -18.02
N ASN A 47 0.85 14.17 -18.77
CA ASN A 47 2.26 14.27 -18.39
C ASN A 47 3.04 14.78 -19.58
N ALA A 48 4.00 15.67 -19.32
CA ALA A 48 4.94 16.11 -20.34
C ALA A 48 6.37 16.14 -19.78
N ARG A 49 7.33 16.05 -20.66
CA ARG A 49 8.75 16.20 -20.37
C ARG A 49 9.37 17.10 -21.43
N LEU A 50 9.93 18.20 -20.97
CA LEU A 50 10.76 19.09 -21.73
C LEU A 50 12.20 18.92 -21.28
N GLU A 51 13.10 18.65 -22.20
CA GLU A 51 14.53 18.60 -21.95
C GLU A 51 15.21 19.61 -22.88
N TRP A 52 15.88 20.57 -22.28
CA TRP A 52 16.53 21.65 -22.98
C TRP A 52 18.03 21.67 -22.67
N LYS A 53 18.84 21.33 -23.65
CA LYS A 53 20.29 21.56 -23.63
C LYS A 53 20.57 23.04 -23.93
N ILE A 54 20.78 23.83 -22.88
CA ILE A 54 21.07 25.26 -22.99
C ILE A 54 22.46 25.45 -23.61
N SER A 55 23.41 24.60 -23.20
CA SER A 55 24.75 24.50 -23.74
C SER A 55 25.31 23.07 -23.56
N GLU A 56 26.57 22.81 -23.98
CA GLU A 56 27.23 21.52 -23.70
C GLU A 56 27.40 21.25 -22.20
N ASN A 57 27.41 22.30 -21.40
CA ASN A 57 27.63 22.22 -19.95
C ASN A 57 26.38 22.45 -19.13
N GLN A 58 25.25 22.77 -19.75
CA GLN A 58 24.01 23.15 -19.05
C GLN A 58 22.81 22.40 -19.62
N ASN A 59 22.05 21.79 -18.76
CA ASN A 59 20.82 21.08 -19.10
C ASN A 59 19.71 21.45 -18.12
N LEU A 60 18.53 21.75 -18.67
CA LEU A 60 17.30 21.97 -17.89
C LEU A 60 16.25 20.94 -18.33
N MET A 61 15.68 20.24 -17.35
CA MET A 61 14.59 19.31 -17.57
C MET A 61 13.38 19.75 -16.74
N ILE A 62 12.21 19.85 -17.38
CA ILE A 62 10.94 20.22 -16.74
C ILE A 62 9.93 19.12 -17.02
N ARG A 63 9.18 18.71 -16.01
CA ARG A 63 8.16 17.66 -16.09
C ARG A 63 6.85 18.12 -15.47
N PRO A 64 5.99 18.80 -16.21
CA PRO A 64 4.64 19.12 -15.75
C PRO A 64 3.75 17.89 -15.79
N ARG A 65 2.84 17.80 -14.83
CA ARG A 65 1.81 16.79 -14.73
C ARG A 65 0.51 17.42 -14.27
N PHE A 66 -0.58 16.89 -14.78
CA PHE A 66 -1.93 17.24 -14.36
C PHE A 66 -2.75 15.97 -14.28
N SER A 67 -3.58 15.85 -13.27
CA SER A 67 -4.60 14.82 -13.21
C SER A 67 -5.89 15.37 -12.62
N TYR A 68 -7.00 14.91 -13.16
CA TYR A 68 -8.34 15.15 -12.62
C TYR A 68 -9.04 13.79 -12.46
N GLN A 69 -9.71 13.61 -11.33
CA GLN A 69 -10.44 12.38 -11.03
C GLN A 69 -11.80 12.75 -10.43
N SER A 70 -12.83 12.03 -10.86
CA SER A 70 -14.15 12.02 -10.24
C SER A 70 -14.60 10.60 -10.00
N ASN A 71 -15.16 10.33 -8.82
CA ASN A 71 -15.72 9.03 -8.44
C ASN A 71 -17.00 9.25 -7.67
N ASP A 72 -18.00 8.45 -8.00
CA ASP A 72 -19.30 8.40 -7.33
C ASP A 72 -19.44 7.00 -6.69
N PRO A 73 -18.84 6.76 -5.52
CA PRO A 73 -19.00 5.50 -4.82
C PRO A 73 -20.32 5.44 -4.06
N TRP A 74 -21.00 4.33 -4.22
CA TRP A 74 -22.14 3.90 -3.42
C TRP A 74 -21.74 2.63 -2.68
N SER A 75 -22.03 2.52 -1.39
CA SER A 75 -21.69 1.35 -0.61
C SER A 75 -22.75 1.02 0.44
N SER A 76 -22.92 -0.27 0.69
CA SER A 76 -23.75 -0.83 1.75
C SER A 76 -22.93 -1.89 2.49
N THR A 77 -22.98 -1.86 3.81
CA THR A 77 -22.24 -2.79 4.65
C THR A 77 -23.13 -3.25 5.80
N THR A 78 -23.21 -4.56 6.00
CA THR A 78 -23.87 -5.17 7.16
C THR A 78 -22.81 -5.91 7.97
N GLY A 79 -22.66 -5.54 9.22
CA GLY A 79 -21.73 -6.13 10.18
C GLY A 79 -22.47 -6.84 11.31
N TRP A 80 -21.93 -7.97 11.76
CA TRP A 80 -22.37 -8.69 12.96
C TRP A 80 -21.17 -8.89 13.87
N GLN A 81 -21.35 -8.60 15.14
CA GLN A 81 -20.36 -8.84 16.17
C GLN A 81 -20.91 -9.81 17.22
N TYR A 82 -20.14 -10.84 17.53
CA TYR A 82 -20.49 -11.88 18.49
C TYR A 82 -19.40 -11.96 19.54
N GLY A 83 -19.69 -11.61 20.78
CA GLY A 83 -18.75 -11.69 21.88
C GLY A 83 -19.16 -12.77 22.89
N ALA A 84 -18.15 -13.39 23.55
CA ALA A 84 -18.44 -14.18 24.75
C ALA A 84 -19.02 -13.24 25.81
N PRO A 85 -20.15 -13.62 26.46
CA PRO A 85 -20.73 -12.80 27.50
C PRO A 85 -19.75 -12.64 28.64
N ALA A 86 -19.33 -11.44 28.97
CA ALA A 86 -18.47 -11.18 30.12
C ALA A 86 -19.18 -11.45 31.44
N ASP A 87 -20.54 -11.37 31.45
CA ASP A 87 -21.39 -11.52 32.64
C ASP A 87 -22.73 -12.20 32.33
N GLY A 88 -22.75 -13.20 31.43
CA GLY A 88 -23.96 -13.99 31.15
C GLY A 88 -24.94 -13.41 30.16
N GLY A 89 -24.65 -12.22 29.57
CA GLY A 89 -25.41 -11.62 28.46
C GLY A 89 -24.84 -12.01 27.08
N SER A 90 -25.70 -12.17 26.07
CA SER A 90 -25.26 -12.39 24.71
C SER A 90 -24.74 -11.06 24.13
N GLY A 91 -23.42 -10.87 24.08
CA GLY A 91 -22.78 -9.69 23.47
C GLY A 91 -22.91 -9.72 21.94
N TYR A 92 -24.13 -9.46 21.43
CA TYR A 92 -24.40 -9.46 20.01
C TYR A 92 -24.77 -8.05 19.55
N SER A 93 -24.14 -7.60 18.48
CA SER A 93 -24.56 -6.36 17.81
C SER A 93 -24.60 -6.55 16.30
N ARG A 94 -25.51 -5.83 15.66
CA ARG A 94 -25.56 -5.72 14.21
C ARG A 94 -25.46 -4.24 13.83
N THR A 95 -24.71 -3.97 12.77
CA THR A 95 -24.58 -2.64 12.21
C THR A 95 -24.90 -2.70 10.73
N ASP A 96 -25.88 -1.92 10.28
CA ASP A 96 -26.17 -1.70 8.88
C ASP A 96 -25.72 -0.29 8.50
N ASN A 97 -24.81 -0.17 7.58
CA ASN A 97 -24.28 1.11 7.10
C ASN A 97 -24.54 1.27 5.62
N PHE A 98 -24.87 2.47 5.24
CA PHE A 98 -25.01 2.91 3.86
C PHE A 98 -24.21 4.18 3.65
N SER A 99 -23.57 4.32 2.50
CA SER A 99 -22.88 5.55 2.13
C SER A 99 -22.97 5.79 0.62
N ASP A 100 -23.30 7.01 0.28
CA ASP A 100 -23.30 7.57 -1.06
C ASP A 100 -22.39 8.80 -1.06
N ALA A 101 -21.44 8.89 -1.98
CA ALA A 101 -20.48 9.98 -2.00
C ALA A 101 -20.19 10.50 -3.42
N LEU A 102 -19.92 11.78 -3.50
CA LEU A 102 -19.34 12.43 -4.67
C LEU A 102 -17.93 12.89 -4.34
N ARG A 103 -16.95 12.29 -4.99
CA ARG A 103 -15.54 12.61 -4.81
C ARG A 103 -14.97 13.12 -6.11
N HIS A 104 -14.42 14.33 -6.09
CA HIS A 104 -13.70 14.87 -7.23
C HIS A 104 -12.48 15.65 -6.77
N GLY A 105 -11.46 15.68 -7.62
CA GLY A 105 -10.26 16.42 -7.30
C GLY A 105 -9.30 16.51 -8.46
N TYR A 106 -8.41 17.48 -8.37
CA TYR A 106 -7.34 17.66 -9.33
C TYR A 106 -5.99 17.77 -8.63
N ASN A 107 -4.97 17.34 -9.35
CA ASN A 107 -3.58 17.49 -8.94
C ASN A 107 -2.78 18.13 -10.07
N VAL A 108 -2.10 19.22 -9.74
CA VAL A 108 -1.18 19.92 -10.62
C VAL A 108 0.21 19.82 -10.02
N GLY A 109 1.18 19.42 -10.81
CA GLY A 109 2.55 19.36 -10.33
C GLY A 109 3.57 19.60 -11.43
N THR A 110 4.74 20.02 -11.02
CA THR A 110 5.90 20.13 -11.90
C THR A 110 7.17 19.80 -11.15
N SER A 111 8.15 19.27 -11.85
CA SER A 111 9.51 19.17 -11.34
C SER A 111 10.47 19.73 -12.36
N ALA A 112 11.47 20.47 -11.89
CA ALA A 112 12.52 21.06 -12.70
C ALA A 112 13.88 20.62 -12.15
N VAL A 113 14.77 20.20 -13.04
CA VAL A 113 16.15 19.83 -12.71
C VAL A 113 17.08 20.63 -13.63
N TYR A 114 17.86 21.51 -13.03
CA TYR A 114 18.94 22.21 -13.71
C TYR A 114 20.28 21.62 -13.30
N ARG A 115 21.11 21.32 -14.29
CA ARG A 115 22.48 20.81 -14.09
C ARG A 115 23.45 21.65 -14.87
N ALA A 116 24.52 22.08 -14.19
CA ALA A 116 25.62 22.84 -14.81
C ALA A 116 26.96 22.22 -14.46
N LYS A 117 27.82 22.07 -15.46
CA LYS A 117 29.25 21.78 -15.28
C LYS A 117 30.00 23.09 -15.14
N LEU A 118 30.84 23.21 -14.11
CA LEU A 118 31.63 24.40 -13.83
C LEU A 118 33.09 24.17 -14.22
N GLY A 119 33.54 24.80 -15.28
CA GLY A 119 34.92 24.70 -15.76
C GLY A 119 35.31 23.33 -16.32
N LYS A 120 36.60 23.06 -16.43
CA LYS A 120 37.17 21.86 -17.08
C LYS A 120 37.33 20.66 -16.11
N ASN A 121 37.22 20.85 -14.81
CA ASN A 121 37.61 19.86 -13.79
C ASN A 121 36.47 18.95 -13.33
N GLY A 122 35.31 18.97 -13.99
CA GLY A 122 34.19 18.10 -13.65
C GLY A 122 33.41 18.52 -12.40
N ARG A 123 33.55 19.76 -11.96
CA ARG A 123 32.68 20.39 -10.93
C ARG A 123 31.26 20.50 -11.45
N THR A 124 30.28 20.26 -10.59
CA THR A 124 28.87 20.37 -11.01
C THR A 124 28.03 21.04 -9.95
N ILE A 125 27.05 21.81 -10.43
CA ILE A 125 25.91 22.25 -9.62
C ILE A 125 24.66 21.56 -10.16
N THR A 126 23.84 21.03 -9.23
CA THR A 126 22.50 20.55 -9.54
C THR A 126 21.50 21.28 -8.66
N LEU A 127 20.50 21.87 -9.30
CA LEU A 127 19.34 22.45 -8.65
C LEU A 127 18.13 21.56 -9.01
N ASP A 128 17.46 21.06 -8.01
CA ASP A 128 16.22 20.33 -8.14
C ASP A 128 15.10 21.13 -7.49
N GLY A 129 13.99 21.29 -8.17
CA GLY A 129 12.78 21.90 -7.63
C GLY A 129 11.56 21.08 -7.99
N SER A 130 10.61 20.95 -7.09
CA SER A 130 9.30 20.39 -7.40
C SER A 130 8.20 21.11 -6.65
N PHE A 131 7.09 21.27 -7.32
CA PHE A 131 5.84 21.81 -6.80
C PHE A 131 4.72 20.82 -7.09
N SER A 132 3.82 20.62 -6.16
CA SER A 132 2.54 19.97 -6.39
C SER A 132 1.46 20.63 -5.56
N TYR A 133 0.30 20.77 -6.17
CA TYR A 133 -0.93 21.23 -5.55
C TYR A 133 -2.01 20.21 -5.80
N SER A 134 -2.78 19.87 -4.77
CA SER A 134 -3.91 18.96 -4.85
C SER A 134 -5.09 19.60 -4.15
N ASP A 135 -6.24 19.52 -4.80
CA ASP A 135 -7.53 19.94 -4.27
C ASP A 135 -8.51 18.79 -4.43
N ASN A 136 -9.19 18.41 -3.36
CA ASN A 136 -10.11 17.29 -3.34
C ASN A 136 -11.35 17.67 -2.54
N THR A 137 -12.49 17.29 -3.07
CA THR A 137 -13.79 17.39 -2.39
C THR A 137 -14.34 15.99 -2.21
N ASN A 138 -14.77 15.66 -1.00
CA ASN A 138 -15.43 14.41 -0.67
C ASN A 138 -16.72 14.73 0.10
N ASN A 139 -17.83 14.79 -0.62
CA ASN A 139 -19.14 15.00 -0.01
C ASN A 139 -19.87 13.67 0.05
N SER A 140 -20.42 13.32 1.20
CA SER A 140 -21.12 12.05 1.36
C SER A 140 -22.38 12.17 2.19
N ASN A 141 -23.37 11.36 1.84
CA ASN A 141 -24.48 11.01 2.68
C ASN A 141 -24.23 9.63 3.25
N SER A 142 -24.50 9.43 4.51
CA SER A 142 -24.45 8.11 5.11
C SER A 142 -25.53 7.94 6.16
N TRP A 143 -26.04 6.73 6.30
CA TRP A 143 -26.81 6.36 7.45
C TRP A 143 -26.22 5.11 8.08
N SER A 144 -26.30 5.06 9.39
CA SER A 144 -25.85 3.95 10.21
C SER A 144 -26.97 3.57 11.15
N ASN A 145 -27.22 2.28 11.22
CA ASN A 145 -28.21 1.69 12.10
C ASN A 145 -27.51 0.67 12.98
N ILE A 146 -27.50 0.90 14.27
CA ILE A 146 -26.85 0.03 15.26
C ILE A 146 -27.92 -0.62 16.10
N LEU A 147 -27.89 -1.94 16.11
CA LEU A 147 -28.72 -2.81 16.91
C LEU A 147 -27.82 -3.54 17.91
N ALA A 148 -27.86 -3.16 19.17
CA ALA A 148 -27.12 -3.84 20.23
C ALA A 148 -28.10 -4.62 21.12
N THR A 149 -27.68 -5.81 21.56
CA THR A 149 -28.43 -6.56 22.58
C THR A 149 -28.36 -5.85 23.91
N GLN A 150 -29.53 -5.55 24.45
CA GLN A 150 -29.63 -5.23 25.88
C GLN A 150 -29.65 -6.52 26.70
N PRO A 151 -29.06 -6.53 27.91
CA PRO A 151 -28.99 -7.74 28.75
C PRO A 151 -30.36 -8.39 28.99
N ASP A 152 -31.43 -7.59 28.96
CA ASP A 152 -32.78 -8.02 29.29
C ASP A 152 -33.67 -8.35 28.08
N ARG A 153 -33.18 -8.17 26.87
CA ARG A 153 -33.95 -8.45 25.63
C ARG A 153 -33.09 -9.11 24.57
N PRO A 154 -33.44 -10.29 24.07
CA PRO A 154 -32.73 -10.91 22.97
C PRO A 154 -32.94 -10.05 21.71
N ALA A 155 -31.87 -9.77 20.97
CA ALA A 155 -31.92 -9.00 19.73
C ALA A 155 -32.73 -9.69 18.62
N VAL A 156 -32.88 -10.99 18.75
CA VAL A 156 -33.64 -11.86 17.84
C VAL A 156 -34.71 -12.54 18.65
N ASP A 157 -35.95 -12.43 18.22
CA ASP A 157 -37.03 -13.24 18.77
C ASP A 157 -36.64 -14.73 18.62
N PRO A 158 -36.50 -15.49 19.74
CA PRO A 158 -36.03 -16.86 19.68
C PRO A 158 -37.04 -17.81 19.00
N VAL A 159 -38.28 -17.37 18.77
CA VAL A 159 -39.32 -18.16 18.12
C VAL A 159 -39.42 -17.87 16.64
N THR A 160 -39.32 -16.61 16.25
CA THR A 160 -39.51 -16.17 14.85
C THR A 160 -38.21 -15.98 14.11
N GLY A 161 -37.07 -15.88 14.79
CA GLY A 161 -35.79 -15.55 14.19
C GLY A 161 -35.72 -14.12 13.62
N VAL A 162 -36.73 -13.30 13.90
CA VAL A 162 -36.84 -11.93 13.36
C VAL A 162 -36.27 -10.94 14.37
N TRP A 163 -35.56 -9.95 13.86
CA TRP A 163 -35.06 -8.82 14.62
C TRP A 163 -36.22 -7.97 15.15
N ASP A 164 -36.22 -7.66 16.44
CA ASP A 164 -37.19 -6.73 17.02
C ASP A 164 -36.75 -5.28 16.78
N PRO A 165 -37.48 -4.48 15.98
CA PRO A 165 -37.16 -3.08 15.76
C PRO A 165 -37.10 -2.23 17.03
N ALA A 166 -37.72 -2.66 18.12
CA ALA A 166 -37.69 -1.97 19.41
C ALA A 166 -36.31 -2.02 20.09
N ASN A 167 -35.38 -2.82 19.57
CA ASN A 167 -34.02 -2.95 20.11
C ASN A 167 -32.99 -2.09 19.36
N TYR A 168 -33.42 -1.23 18.44
CA TYR A 168 -32.49 -0.25 17.83
C TYR A 168 -31.94 0.69 18.88
N THR A 169 -30.61 0.70 19.02
CA THR A 169 -29.93 1.58 19.95
C THR A 169 -29.61 2.92 19.34
N GLU A 170 -29.39 2.96 18.04
CA GLU A 170 -29.06 4.20 17.33
C GLU A 170 -29.39 4.11 15.84
N LEU A 171 -30.08 5.13 15.33
CA LEU A 171 -30.24 5.39 13.90
C LEU A 171 -29.68 6.79 13.61
N ARG A 172 -28.68 6.87 12.75
CA ARG A 172 -27.97 8.13 12.47
C ARG A 172 -27.91 8.39 10.98
N TYR A 173 -28.41 9.55 10.56
CA TYR A 173 -28.24 10.08 9.22
C TYR A 173 -27.19 11.20 9.24
N LEU A 174 -26.18 11.12 8.39
CA LEU A 174 -25.09 12.07 8.33
C LEU A 174 -24.91 12.64 6.93
N ARG A 175 -24.78 13.94 6.84
CA ARG A 175 -24.25 14.64 5.67
C ARG A 175 -22.85 15.16 5.98
N ASN A 176 -21.87 14.67 5.24
CA ASN A 176 -20.47 15.09 5.38
C ASN A 176 -20.05 15.94 4.19
N LEU A 177 -19.47 17.09 4.47
CA LEU A 177 -18.81 17.97 3.52
C LEU A 177 -17.35 18.03 3.90
N ALA A 178 -16.45 17.53 3.05
CA ALA A 178 -15.03 17.40 3.40
C ALA A 178 -14.11 17.85 2.25
N PRO A 179 -14.08 19.17 1.96
CA PRO A 179 -13.05 19.73 1.11
C PRO A 179 -11.66 19.63 1.77
N SER A 180 -10.65 19.41 0.95
CA SER A 180 -9.25 19.40 1.40
C SER A 180 -8.33 19.91 0.31
N SER A 181 -7.38 20.73 0.68
CA SER A 181 -6.31 21.20 -0.19
C SER A 181 -4.94 20.90 0.38
N SER A 182 -3.98 20.69 -0.49
CA SER A 182 -2.59 20.53 -0.06
C SER A 182 -1.63 21.04 -1.12
N TYR A 183 -0.52 21.61 -0.68
CA TYR A 183 0.59 21.87 -1.57
C TYR A 183 1.92 21.42 -0.97
N SER A 184 2.80 20.98 -1.87
CA SER A 184 4.16 20.57 -1.51
C SER A 184 5.15 21.29 -2.38
N LEU A 185 6.10 21.96 -1.73
CA LEU A 185 7.22 22.64 -2.36
C LEU A 185 8.51 21.95 -1.90
N ARG A 186 9.34 21.50 -2.82
CA ARG A 186 10.63 20.89 -2.50
C ARG A 186 11.71 21.54 -3.34
N GLY A 187 12.85 21.79 -2.72
CA GLY A 187 14.05 22.28 -3.40
C GLY A 187 15.29 21.57 -2.89
N SER A 188 16.24 21.32 -3.76
CA SER A 188 17.57 20.84 -3.39
C SER A 188 18.67 21.54 -4.20
N PHE A 189 19.74 21.82 -3.51
CA PHE A 189 20.99 22.31 -4.08
C PHE A 189 22.08 21.27 -3.81
N THR A 190 22.82 20.89 -4.84
CA THR A 190 23.97 20.00 -4.72
C THR A 190 25.15 20.60 -5.46
N TYR A 191 26.23 20.87 -4.73
CA TYR A 191 27.54 21.18 -5.28
C TYR A 191 28.43 19.95 -5.23
N THR A 192 29.12 19.64 -6.30
CA THR A 192 30.04 18.49 -6.37
C THR A 192 31.44 18.96 -6.80
N GLU A 193 32.44 18.61 -5.99
CA GLU A 193 33.86 18.90 -6.20
C GLU A 193 34.63 17.60 -6.45
N PRO A 194 35.25 17.40 -7.60
CA PRO A 194 36.18 16.30 -7.82
C PRO A 194 37.47 16.53 -7.02
N VAL A 195 37.74 15.65 -6.06
CA VAL A 195 38.96 15.74 -5.21
C VAL A 195 40.04 14.79 -5.66
N ALA A 196 39.72 13.76 -6.44
CA ALA A 196 40.67 12.85 -7.06
C ALA A 196 40.07 12.26 -8.36
N LYS A 197 40.87 11.53 -9.13
CA LYS A 197 40.46 10.92 -10.42
C LYS A 197 39.16 10.11 -10.34
N TYR A 198 38.90 9.48 -9.20
CA TYR A 198 37.74 8.61 -8.97
C TYR A 198 36.92 9.03 -7.77
N ALA A 199 37.24 10.14 -7.11
CA ALA A 199 36.61 10.57 -5.88
C ALA A 199 36.02 11.99 -6.01
N GLN A 200 34.85 12.19 -5.46
CA GLN A 200 34.13 13.45 -5.45
C GLN A 200 33.58 13.70 -4.04
N LEU A 201 33.68 14.92 -3.58
CA LEU A 201 32.95 15.42 -2.43
C LEU A 201 31.72 16.18 -2.91
N SER A 202 30.64 16.14 -2.17
CA SER A 202 29.48 16.96 -2.42
C SER A 202 29.01 17.65 -1.15
N PHE A 203 28.40 18.80 -1.33
CA PHE A 203 27.65 19.51 -0.30
C PHE A 203 26.22 19.60 -0.77
N GLN A 204 25.28 19.20 0.08
CA GLN A 204 23.85 19.15 -0.26
C GLN A 204 23.04 19.91 0.77
N TYR A 205 22.12 20.72 0.28
CA TYR A 205 21.05 21.34 1.06
C TYR A 205 19.72 20.95 0.44
N ARG A 206 18.78 20.56 1.27
CA ARG A 206 17.43 20.18 0.85
C ARG A 206 16.43 20.89 1.76
N ALA A 207 15.37 21.42 1.17
CA ALA A 207 14.24 21.96 1.89
C ALA A 207 12.95 21.41 1.29
N SER A 208 12.00 21.05 2.13
CA SER A 208 10.65 20.71 1.71
C SER A 208 9.65 21.36 2.64
N TYR A 209 8.60 21.90 2.07
CA TYR A 209 7.46 22.43 2.78
C TYR A 209 6.20 21.76 2.26
N ASN A 210 5.43 21.15 3.16
CA ASN A 210 4.15 20.56 2.85
C ASN A 210 3.10 21.29 3.68
N SER A 211 2.03 21.75 3.04
CA SER A 211 0.88 22.31 3.72
C SER A 211 -0.35 21.49 3.39
N GLN A 212 -1.20 21.30 4.36
CA GLN A 212 -2.47 20.61 4.22
C GLN A 212 -3.54 21.36 4.98
N GLU A 213 -4.66 21.54 4.32
CA GLU A 213 -5.89 22.10 4.90
C GLU A 213 -6.99 21.06 4.69
N ARG A 214 -7.80 20.85 5.69
CA ARG A 214 -8.97 20.01 5.65
C ARG A 214 -10.09 20.63 6.46
N ASP A 215 -11.29 20.66 5.88
CA ASP A 215 -12.49 21.19 6.53
C ASP A 215 -13.61 20.15 6.45
N LYS A 216 -13.60 19.17 7.36
CA LYS A 216 -14.69 18.19 7.48
C LYS A 216 -15.78 18.76 8.36
N ARG A 217 -16.92 19.03 7.76
CA ARG A 217 -18.17 19.42 8.44
C ARG A 217 -19.19 18.31 8.31
N SER A 218 -19.60 17.76 9.44
CA SER A 218 -20.58 16.68 9.52
C SER A 218 -21.84 17.20 10.19
N TYR A 219 -22.98 16.88 9.60
CA TYR A 219 -24.29 17.30 10.07
C TYR A 219 -25.12 16.05 10.38
N ILE A 220 -25.74 16.02 11.57
CA ILE A 220 -26.77 15.05 11.89
C ILE A 220 -28.05 15.55 11.24
N THR A 221 -28.60 14.78 10.32
CA THR A 221 -29.72 15.18 9.45
C THR A 221 -30.92 14.26 9.63
N GLY A 222 -32.01 14.55 8.96
CA GLY A 222 -33.08 13.60 8.68
C GLY A 222 -32.72 12.69 7.50
N ASP A 223 -33.66 11.86 7.09
CA ASP A 223 -33.56 10.92 5.97
C ASP A 223 -33.41 11.60 4.59
N ASP A 224 -33.71 12.89 4.51
CA ASP A 224 -33.53 13.74 3.32
C ASP A 224 -32.11 14.29 3.17
N PHE A 225 -31.24 14.08 4.16
CA PHE A 225 -29.87 14.61 4.23
C PHE A 225 -29.76 16.14 4.05
N SER A 226 -30.82 16.88 4.36
CA SER A 226 -30.84 18.33 4.27
C SER A 226 -30.03 18.97 5.40
N THR A 227 -29.19 19.93 5.07
CA THR A 227 -28.41 20.73 6.04
C THR A 227 -29.03 22.09 6.33
N ALA A 228 -30.23 22.39 5.77
CA ALA A 228 -30.86 23.69 5.93
C ALA A 228 -31.21 23.98 7.40
N GLY A 229 -30.67 25.09 7.94
CA GLY A 229 -30.85 25.48 9.33
C GLY A 229 -30.10 24.67 10.37
N LEU A 230 -29.26 23.71 9.96
CA LEU A 230 -28.43 22.91 10.86
C LEU A 230 -27.05 23.54 11.03
N THR A 231 -26.47 23.36 12.20
CA THR A 231 -25.06 23.61 12.48
C THR A 231 -24.27 22.31 12.41
N PRO A 232 -22.99 22.33 11.97
CA PRO A 232 -22.16 21.14 12.00
C PRO A 232 -22.06 20.58 13.42
N ASP A 233 -22.17 19.27 13.54
CA ASP A 233 -21.93 18.57 14.80
C ASP A 233 -20.45 18.66 15.18
N ARG A 234 -20.18 19.09 16.41
CA ARG A 234 -18.81 19.36 16.87
C ARG A 234 -17.97 18.09 17.02
N SER A 235 -18.56 17.02 17.50
CA SER A 235 -17.88 15.75 17.76
C SER A 235 -17.55 14.98 16.50
N LEU A 236 -18.32 15.20 15.41
CA LEU A 236 -18.16 14.54 14.12
C LEU A 236 -17.38 15.38 13.11
N SER A 237 -17.18 16.68 13.39
CA SER A 237 -16.50 17.62 12.48
C SER A 237 -15.06 17.82 12.90
N ASN A 238 -14.16 17.92 11.92
CA ASN A 238 -12.75 18.16 12.16
C ASN A 238 -12.16 19.04 11.05
N SER A 239 -11.80 20.26 11.40
CA SER A 239 -11.18 21.23 10.50
C SER A 239 -9.80 21.59 11.03
N TYR A 240 -8.78 21.49 10.16
CA TYR A 240 -7.41 21.79 10.54
C TYR A 240 -6.58 22.35 9.38
N GLU A 241 -5.56 23.11 9.75
CA GLU A 241 -4.48 23.55 8.89
C GLU A 241 -3.15 23.05 9.44
N SER A 242 -2.25 22.59 8.57
CA SER A 242 -0.91 22.18 9.00
C SER A 242 0.15 22.57 7.98
N GLY A 243 1.30 22.99 8.46
CA GLY A 243 2.50 23.26 7.71
C GLY A 243 3.66 22.42 8.24
N TYR A 244 4.36 21.71 7.38
CA TYR A 244 5.50 20.89 7.73
C TYR A 244 6.73 21.28 6.93
N LEU A 245 7.71 21.91 7.60
CA LEU A 245 8.98 22.32 7.02
C LEU A 245 10.09 21.34 7.42
N THR A 246 10.74 20.74 6.44
CA THR A 246 11.94 19.92 6.66
C THR A 246 13.12 20.54 5.93
N GLN A 247 14.23 20.73 6.63
CA GLN A 247 15.50 21.22 6.08
C GLN A 247 16.59 20.20 6.41
N SER A 248 17.42 19.89 5.44
CA SER A 248 18.54 18.95 5.63
C SER A 248 19.77 19.50 4.95
N VAL A 249 20.90 19.43 5.65
CA VAL A 249 22.19 19.88 5.14
C VAL A 249 23.28 18.85 5.48
N GLY A 250 24.17 18.60 4.55
CA GLY A 250 25.26 17.69 4.85
C GLY A 250 26.22 17.42 3.72
N PRO A 251 27.38 16.84 4.06
CA PRO A 251 28.39 16.38 3.12
C PRO A 251 28.00 15.04 2.48
N GLY A 252 28.53 14.84 1.29
CA GLY A 252 28.49 13.57 0.59
C GLY A 252 29.85 13.24 0.01
N PHE A 253 30.13 11.96 -0.06
CA PHE A 253 31.31 11.40 -0.70
C PHE A 253 30.89 10.37 -1.75
N ARG A 254 31.51 10.43 -2.93
CA ARG A 254 31.33 9.45 -3.99
C ARG A 254 32.68 9.00 -4.51
N PHE A 255 32.87 7.70 -4.52
CA PHE A 255 33.97 7.04 -5.21
C PHE A 255 33.40 6.18 -6.35
N SER A 256 33.98 6.31 -7.57
CA SER A 256 33.51 5.52 -8.72
C SER A 256 34.70 5.20 -9.61
N LYS A 257 35.09 3.92 -9.64
CA LYS A 257 36.16 3.39 -10.49
C LYS A 257 35.65 2.20 -11.27
N GLU A 258 35.64 2.28 -12.60
CA GLU A 258 35.11 1.26 -13.49
C GLU A 258 33.63 0.97 -13.19
N ARG A 259 33.33 -0.27 -12.72
CA ARG A 259 31.99 -0.70 -12.33
C ARG A 259 31.76 -0.62 -10.82
N ASN A 260 32.76 -0.22 -10.05
CA ASN A 260 32.70 -0.11 -8.60
C ASN A 260 32.29 1.30 -8.19
N THR A 261 31.31 1.41 -7.32
CA THR A 261 30.80 2.70 -6.84
C THR A 261 30.56 2.62 -5.34
N PHE A 262 30.98 3.64 -4.63
CA PHE A 262 30.64 3.87 -3.23
C PHE A 262 30.12 5.30 -3.09
N ILE A 263 28.99 5.47 -2.42
CA ILE A 263 28.36 6.76 -2.11
C ILE A 263 28.05 6.77 -0.63
N ALA A 264 28.38 7.84 0.06
CA ALA A 264 27.98 8.07 1.45
C ALA A 264 27.56 9.53 1.61
N ASN A 265 26.39 9.76 2.16
CA ASN A 265 25.87 11.07 2.51
C ASN A 265 25.38 11.04 3.95
N VAL A 266 25.64 12.10 4.69
CA VAL A 266 25.16 12.27 6.07
C VAL A 266 24.55 13.67 6.14
N TYR A 267 23.36 13.77 6.74
CA TYR A 267 22.60 15.01 6.80
C TYR A 267 22.19 15.29 8.25
N TYR A 268 22.39 16.51 8.69
CA TYR A 268 21.65 17.07 9.79
C TYR A 268 20.29 17.54 9.26
N GLN A 269 19.21 17.04 9.86
CA GLN A 269 17.84 17.35 9.45
C GLN A 269 17.11 18.03 10.61
N ARG A 270 16.48 19.16 10.32
CA ARG A 270 15.52 19.81 11.19
C ARG A 270 14.15 19.77 10.53
N SER A 271 13.15 19.31 11.29
CA SER A 271 11.76 19.25 10.87
C SER A 271 10.92 20.06 11.85
N ALA A 272 10.03 20.91 11.35
CA ALA A 272 9.12 21.72 12.14
C ALA A 272 7.70 21.53 11.63
N LEU A 273 6.79 21.14 12.53
CA LEU A 273 5.36 21.09 12.33
C LEU A 273 4.75 22.32 13.00
N ASP A 274 3.92 23.05 12.27
CA ASP A 274 3.04 24.11 12.77
C ASP A 274 1.63 23.77 12.29
N GLY A 275 0.74 23.45 13.19
CA GLY A 275 -0.63 23.09 12.89
C GLY A 275 -1.60 23.78 13.83
N GLN A 276 -2.82 23.99 13.36
CA GLN A 276 -3.88 24.49 14.21
C GLN A 276 -5.19 23.77 13.88
N ILE A 277 -5.97 23.51 14.91
CA ILE A 277 -7.35 23.07 14.79
C ILE A 277 -8.19 24.33 14.60
N VAL A 278 -8.93 24.39 13.50
CA VAL A 278 -9.80 25.53 13.18
C VAL A 278 -11.16 25.31 13.85
N ARG A 279 -11.23 25.55 15.17
CA ARG A 279 -12.44 25.50 15.98
C ARG A 279 -12.46 26.72 16.91
N ASP A 280 -13.58 26.91 17.63
CA ASP A 280 -13.73 28.01 18.61
C ASP A 280 -12.63 28.03 19.68
N ASP A 281 -12.04 26.87 20.00
CA ASP A 281 -10.91 26.69 20.91
C ASP A 281 -9.63 26.35 20.12
N ALA A 282 -9.22 27.16 19.15
CA ALA A 282 -8.09 26.93 18.26
C ALA A 282 -6.83 26.43 18.99
N GLU A 283 -6.63 25.11 19.02
CA GLU A 283 -5.42 24.51 19.58
C GLU A 283 -4.29 24.61 18.56
N LYS A 284 -3.16 25.17 18.97
CA LYS A 284 -1.95 25.27 18.17
C LYS A 284 -0.99 24.15 18.53
N ILE A 285 -0.67 23.33 17.56
CA ILE A 285 0.27 22.22 17.68
C ILE A 285 1.59 22.64 17.05
N LYS A 286 2.66 22.78 17.84
CA LYS A 286 4.00 23.14 17.36
C LYS A 286 5.03 22.14 17.86
N HIS A 287 5.64 21.45 16.92
CA HIS A 287 6.71 20.52 17.23
C HIS A 287 7.93 20.77 16.33
N ALA A 288 9.12 20.63 16.91
CA ALA A 288 10.37 20.71 16.16
C ALA A 288 11.27 19.55 16.55
N TYR A 289 11.83 18.89 15.55
CA TYR A 289 12.63 17.69 15.71
C TYR A 289 13.95 17.83 14.96
N ASN A 290 15.03 17.32 15.56
CA ASN A 290 16.35 17.30 14.97
C ASN A 290 16.85 15.87 14.89
N ASN A 291 17.31 15.46 13.70
CA ASN A 291 17.77 14.11 13.45
C ASN A 291 19.02 14.12 12.58
N VAL A 292 19.79 13.05 12.65
CA VAL A 292 20.88 12.80 11.71
C VAL A 292 20.44 11.68 10.79
N THR A 293 20.26 11.97 9.50
CA THR A 293 19.90 10.97 8.50
C THR A 293 21.08 10.67 7.61
N TYR A 294 21.15 9.44 7.10
CA TYR A 294 22.25 8.99 6.26
C TYR A 294 21.78 8.12 5.10
N PHE A 295 22.56 8.14 4.04
CA PHE A 295 22.42 7.25 2.90
C PHE A 295 23.78 6.76 2.45
N MET A 296 23.97 5.45 2.39
CA MET A 296 25.18 4.82 1.89
C MET A 296 24.81 3.78 0.83
N MET A 297 25.56 3.76 -0.25
CA MET A 297 25.43 2.77 -1.33
C MET A 297 26.81 2.28 -1.73
N GLY A 298 27.02 0.97 -1.67
CA GLY A 298 28.21 0.31 -2.19
C GLY A 298 27.83 -0.65 -3.33
N GLN A 299 28.51 -0.57 -4.46
CA GLN A 299 28.47 -1.57 -5.51
C GLN A 299 29.90 -2.02 -5.77
N LEU A 300 30.17 -3.29 -5.54
CA LEU A 300 31.45 -3.93 -5.77
C LEU A 300 31.27 -5.06 -6.78
N ASN A 301 31.93 -4.95 -7.93
CA ASN A 301 32.03 -6.02 -8.90
C ASN A 301 33.41 -6.71 -8.66
N ILE A 302 33.36 -7.83 -7.95
CA ILE A 302 34.54 -8.59 -7.56
C ILE A 302 35.26 -9.13 -8.80
N ASN A 303 34.45 -9.60 -9.75
CA ASN A 303 34.87 -10.03 -11.08
C ASN A 303 33.72 -9.91 -12.07
N ARG A 304 33.82 -10.52 -13.28
CA ARG A 304 32.79 -10.47 -14.30
C ARG A 304 31.49 -11.19 -13.91
N GLU A 305 31.58 -12.17 -13.04
CA GLU A 305 30.47 -13.03 -12.62
C GLU A 305 29.88 -12.61 -11.27
N ASN A 306 30.69 -11.99 -10.39
CA ASN A 306 30.32 -11.72 -9.01
C ASN A 306 30.15 -10.23 -8.75
N SER A 307 28.99 -9.84 -8.31
CA SER A 307 28.69 -8.48 -7.89
C SER A 307 27.98 -8.43 -6.55
N LEU A 308 28.30 -7.42 -5.76
CA LEU A 308 27.74 -7.16 -4.44
C LEU A 308 27.23 -5.73 -4.40
N ARG A 309 26.01 -5.53 -3.87
CA ARG A 309 25.44 -4.21 -3.62
C ARG A 309 24.96 -4.13 -2.18
N LEU A 310 25.29 -3.04 -1.55
CA LEU A 310 24.84 -2.71 -0.19
C LEU A 310 24.21 -1.32 -0.21
N PHE A 311 23.00 -1.20 0.36
CA PHE A 311 22.32 0.07 0.61
C PHE A 311 22.02 0.16 2.09
N VAL A 312 22.41 1.25 2.70
CA VAL A 312 22.12 1.57 4.10
C VAL A 312 21.53 2.97 4.12
N SER A 313 20.39 3.16 4.74
CA SER A 313 19.76 4.47 4.81
C SER A 313 18.94 4.62 6.09
N SER A 314 18.76 5.85 6.49
CA SER A 314 17.79 6.22 7.52
C SER A 314 16.87 7.32 7.02
N TYR A 315 15.66 7.36 7.58
CA TYR A 315 14.67 8.39 7.33
C TYR A 315 13.75 8.55 8.54
N THR A 316 13.11 9.69 8.63
CA THR A 316 12.13 10.00 9.66
C THR A 316 10.78 10.28 9.01
N ASP A 317 9.71 9.75 9.63
CA ASP A 317 8.33 10.08 9.27
C ASP A 317 7.67 10.77 10.46
N SER A 318 7.10 11.93 10.23
CA SER A 318 6.40 12.68 11.27
C SER A 318 4.98 12.18 11.45
N PRO A 319 4.44 12.20 12.67
CA PRO A 319 3.04 11.94 12.91
C PRO A 319 2.16 12.86 12.07
N SER A 320 0.99 12.36 11.65
CA SER A 320 0.02 13.20 10.97
C SER A 320 -0.59 14.21 11.96
N ILE A 321 -1.15 15.29 11.44
CA ILE A 321 -1.85 16.26 12.32
C ILE A 321 -3.03 15.59 13.03
N THR A 322 -3.71 14.66 12.36
CA THR A 322 -4.82 13.90 12.94
C THR A 322 -4.40 12.99 14.08
N ASP A 323 -3.20 12.42 14.03
CA ASP A 323 -2.66 11.61 15.12
C ASP A 323 -2.23 12.44 16.34
N LEU A 324 -1.91 13.72 16.11
CA LEU A 324 -1.47 14.67 17.15
C LEU A 324 -2.61 15.46 17.79
N GLN A 325 -3.80 15.47 17.18
CA GLN A 325 -4.94 16.22 17.70
C GLN A 325 -5.56 15.53 18.91
N SER A 326 -5.76 16.26 20.04
CA SER A 326 -6.55 15.80 21.18
C SER A 326 -8.06 15.86 20.87
N VAL A 327 -8.48 15.14 19.83
CA VAL A 327 -9.86 15.12 19.36
C VAL A 327 -10.33 13.68 19.21
N TYR A 328 -11.55 13.43 19.67
CA TYR A 328 -12.22 12.14 19.49
C TYR A 328 -12.75 12.00 18.06
N ASP A 329 -12.53 10.85 17.46
CA ASP A 329 -13.25 10.43 16.25
C ASP A 329 -14.35 9.44 16.65
N VAL A 330 -15.58 9.93 16.65
CA VAL A 330 -16.80 9.17 16.96
C VAL A 330 -17.64 8.90 15.73
N SER A 331 -17.03 8.95 14.53
CA SER A 331 -17.70 8.65 13.27
C SER A 331 -18.28 7.23 13.26
N ASP A 332 -17.61 6.32 13.96
CA ASP A 332 -18.11 4.99 14.31
C ASP A 332 -18.23 4.91 15.83
N ALA A 333 -19.47 4.92 16.33
CA ALA A 333 -19.75 4.91 17.77
C ALA A 333 -19.28 3.61 18.47
N GLN A 334 -19.07 2.53 17.69
CA GLN A 334 -18.54 1.26 18.22
C GLN A 334 -17.01 1.23 18.28
N ASN A 335 -16.33 2.08 17.51
CA ASN A 335 -14.87 2.14 17.40
C ASN A 335 -14.40 3.58 17.52
N ILE A 336 -14.26 4.07 18.74
CA ILE A 336 -13.83 5.44 19.01
C ILE A 336 -12.30 5.50 18.99
N SER A 337 -11.76 6.55 18.39
CA SER A 337 -10.33 6.84 18.47
C SER A 337 -10.04 8.25 18.95
N HIS A 338 -8.84 8.44 19.51
CA HIS A 338 -8.36 9.73 20.01
C HIS A 338 -6.89 9.93 19.61
N GLY A 339 -6.53 11.12 19.17
CA GLY A 339 -5.14 11.42 18.84
C GLY A 339 -4.27 11.63 20.07
N ASN A 340 -2.94 11.58 19.88
CA ASN A 340 -1.96 11.75 20.96
C ASN A 340 -1.00 12.89 20.61
N PRO A 341 -1.11 14.06 21.29
CA PRO A 341 -0.25 15.21 21.03
C PRO A 341 1.23 15.00 21.39
N ASN A 342 1.55 13.94 22.13
CA ASN A 342 2.91 13.65 22.59
C ASN A 342 3.71 12.77 21.61
N LEU A 343 3.17 12.45 20.44
CA LEU A 343 3.86 11.62 19.47
C LEU A 343 5.13 12.27 18.93
N LYS A 344 6.16 11.46 18.81
CA LYS A 344 7.44 11.78 18.17
C LYS A 344 7.46 11.22 16.74
N PRO A 345 8.28 11.79 15.83
CA PRO A 345 8.55 11.17 14.54
C PRO A 345 9.17 9.80 14.69
N THR A 346 8.75 8.89 13.86
CA THR A 346 9.40 7.59 13.75
C THR A 346 10.78 7.75 13.12
N TYR A 347 11.76 6.96 13.53
CA TYR A 347 13.09 6.95 12.95
C TYR A 347 13.45 5.55 12.45
N SER A 348 13.44 5.40 11.14
CA SER A 348 13.64 4.12 10.47
C SER A 348 15.05 3.96 9.91
N HIS A 349 15.62 2.77 10.08
CA HIS A 349 16.90 2.35 9.53
C HIS A 349 16.68 1.18 8.59
N ARG A 350 17.23 1.28 7.37
CA ARG A 350 17.07 0.26 6.33
C ARG A 350 18.43 -0.21 5.84
N VAL A 351 18.58 -1.52 5.76
CA VAL A 351 19.75 -2.19 5.14
C VAL A 351 19.22 -3.09 4.03
N ASN A 352 19.78 -2.97 2.82
CA ASN A 352 19.51 -3.90 1.72
C ASN A 352 20.86 -4.39 1.19
N PHE A 353 20.98 -5.69 1.10
CA PHE A 353 22.16 -6.37 0.58
C PHE A 353 21.76 -7.27 -0.58
N HIS A 354 22.52 -7.20 -1.68
CA HIS A 354 22.35 -8.04 -2.85
C HIS A 354 23.69 -8.60 -3.26
N TYR A 355 23.80 -9.91 -3.29
CA TYR A 355 24.89 -10.61 -3.94
C TYR A 355 24.37 -11.35 -5.16
N THR A 356 25.06 -11.23 -6.28
CA THR A 356 24.73 -11.93 -7.53
C THR A 356 25.99 -12.59 -8.07
N ASN A 357 25.90 -13.89 -8.32
CA ASN A 357 26.85 -14.64 -9.14
C ASN A 357 26.14 -15.05 -10.44
N SER A 358 26.67 -14.64 -11.58
CA SER A 358 26.08 -14.94 -12.90
C SER A 358 27.16 -15.47 -13.84
N ASN A 359 27.15 -16.77 -14.06
CA ASN A 359 27.99 -17.43 -15.04
C ASN A 359 27.27 -17.54 -16.38
N VAL A 360 27.56 -16.61 -17.29
CA VAL A 360 26.89 -16.50 -18.60
C VAL A 360 27.20 -17.72 -19.49
N GLU A 361 28.40 -18.27 -19.42
CA GLU A 361 28.80 -19.43 -20.24
C GLU A 361 28.00 -20.68 -19.87
N LYS A 362 27.78 -20.91 -18.59
CA LYS A 362 27.00 -22.04 -18.07
C LYS A 362 25.51 -21.73 -17.94
N GLY A 363 25.08 -20.49 -18.20
CA GLY A 363 23.70 -20.04 -18.03
C GLY A 363 23.18 -20.12 -16.59
N ARG A 364 24.07 -20.07 -15.58
CA ARG A 364 23.72 -20.22 -14.16
C ARG A 364 23.74 -18.87 -13.46
N THR A 365 22.74 -18.67 -12.59
CA THR A 365 22.66 -17.46 -11.78
C THR A 365 22.31 -17.82 -10.34
N PHE A 366 23.12 -17.36 -9.41
CA PHE A 366 22.82 -17.40 -7.98
C PHE A 366 22.60 -15.96 -7.48
N MET A 367 21.59 -15.75 -6.67
CA MET A 367 21.29 -14.45 -6.08
C MET A 367 20.93 -14.61 -4.61
N TRP A 368 21.54 -13.80 -3.78
CA TRP A 368 21.16 -13.65 -2.38
C TRP A 368 20.73 -12.21 -2.12
N MET A 369 19.53 -12.04 -1.64
CA MET A 369 18.96 -10.76 -1.22
C MET A 369 18.67 -10.81 0.27
N PHE A 370 19.08 -9.77 0.97
CA PHE A 370 18.76 -9.56 2.38
C PHE A 370 18.26 -8.12 2.55
N SER A 371 17.18 -7.93 3.28
CA SER A 371 16.71 -6.61 3.68
C SER A 371 16.31 -6.60 5.15
N MET A 372 16.66 -5.53 5.82
CA MET A 372 16.32 -5.24 7.21
C MET A 372 15.73 -3.84 7.29
N ASN A 373 14.64 -3.70 7.98
CA ASN A 373 14.05 -2.42 8.38
C ASN A 373 13.76 -2.48 9.88
N THR A 374 14.24 -1.49 10.63
CA THR A 374 13.89 -1.30 12.03
C THR A 374 13.46 0.14 12.26
N THR A 375 12.53 0.36 13.15
CA THR A 375 11.97 1.67 13.43
C THR A 375 12.02 1.92 14.94
N LEU A 376 12.69 2.98 15.32
CA LEU A 376 12.67 3.55 16.66
C LEU A 376 11.50 4.52 16.76
N ASP A 377 10.94 4.71 17.96
CA ASP A 377 9.75 5.50 18.19
C ASP A 377 8.61 5.12 17.21
N TYR A 378 8.43 3.80 16.95
CA TYR A 378 7.39 3.30 16.07
C TYR A 378 6.01 3.72 16.57
N THR A 379 5.19 4.35 15.71
CA THR A 379 3.81 4.72 16.06
C THR A 379 2.95 3.48 16.13
N ALA A 380 2.75 2.99 17.33
CA ALA A 380 2.04 1.76 17.65
C ALA A 380 0.61 2.05 18.08
N GLN A 381 -0.31 1.13 17.80
CA GLN A 381 -1.69 1.21 18.27
C GLN A 381 -1.75 0.80 19.75
N HIS A 382 -2.48 1.59 20.55
CA HIS A 382 -2.93 1.22 21.88
C HIS A 382 -4.44 1.02 21.84
N LEU A 383 -4.90 -0.19 22.15
CA LEU A 383 -6.28 -0.63 21.96
C LEU A 383 -6.87 -1.11 23.28
N VAL A 384 -8.02 -0.55 23.66
CA VAL A 384 -8.84 -1.02 24.78
C VAL A 384 -10.14 -1.60 24.23
N GLN A 385 -10.44 -2.83 24.57
CA GLN A 385 -11.69 -3.49 24.25
C GLN A 385 -12.69 -3.29 25.38
N ARG A 386 -13.91 -2.88 25.06
CA ARG A 386 -14.98 -2.61 26.03
C ARG A 386 -14.53 -1.67 27.16
N PRO A 387 -14.14 -0.43 26.84
CA PRO A 387 -13.60 0.51 27.83
C PRO A 387 -14.64 0.97 28.88
N GLY A 388 -15.91 0.61 28.72
CA GLY A 388 -17.04 1.13 29.45
C GLY A 388 -17.63 2.39 28.80
N ASP A 389 -18.49 3.09 29.52
CA ASP A 389 -19.13 4.31 29.02
C ASP A 389 -18.14 5.49 29.00
N ILE A 390 -18.08 6.18 27.88
CA ILE A 390 -17.25 7.37 27.68
C ILE A 390 -18.18 8.54 27.35
N THR A 391 -18.08 9.63 28.09
CA THR A 391 -18.84 10.84 27.80
C THR A 391 -17.98 11.82 26.99
N ILE A 392 -18.43 12.18 25.79
CA ILE A 392 -17.78 13.11 24.87
C ILE A 392 -18.76 14.22 24.54
N ASP A 393 -18.39 15.48 24.80
CA ASP A 393 -19.23 16.67 24.59
C ASP A 393 -20.65 16.53 25.19
N GLY A 394 -20.78 15.86 26.34
CA GLY A 394 -22.04 15.63 27.05
C GLY A 394 -22.87 14.45 26.53
N GLN A 395 -22.45 13.75 25.52
CA GLN A 395 -23.08 12.53 25.02
C GLN A 395 -22.33 11.29 25.51
N ALA A 396 -23.06 10.30 26.02
CA ALA A 396 -22.50 9.03 26.45
C ALA A 396 -22.39 8.07 25.26
N TYR A 397 -21.25 7.36 25.18
CA TYR A 397 -20.96 6.33 24.19
C TYR A 397 -20.54 5.06 24.94
N SER A 398 -20.94 3.90 24.46
CA SER A 398 -20.53 2.58 24.96
C SER A 398 -19.80 1.81 23.86
N PRO A 399 -18.56 2.18 23.48
CA PRO A 399 -17.87 1.62 22.35
C PRO A 399 -17.38 0.19 22.65
N ASN A 400 -17.33 -0.65 21.61
CA ASN A 400 -16.67 -1.95 21.68
C ASN A 400 -15.14 -1.81 21.71
N PHE A 401 -14.61 -0.80 21.03
CA PHE A 401 -13.18 -0.52 20.99
C PHE A 401 -12.89 0.97 21.14
N TYR A 402 -11.85 1.22 21.91
CA TYR A 402 -11.25 2.55 22.03
C TYR A 402 -9.77 2.45 21.68
N SER A 403 -9.26 3.36 20.87
CA SER A 403 -7.88 3.31 20.45
C SER A 403 -7.20 4.68 20.45
N THR A 404 -5.92 4.68 20.75
CA THR A 404 -5.00 5.80 20.52
C THR A 404 -3.70 5.26 19.94
N THR A 405 -2.77 6.14 19.64
CA THR A 405 -1.42 5.78 19.18
C THR A 405 -0.37 6.26 20.16
N GLU A 406 0.72 5.51 20.29
CA GLU A 406 1.88 5.88 21.09
C GLU A 406 3.19 5.42 20.44
N ASN A 407 4.32 6.01 20.86
CA ASN A 407 5.62 5.61 20.35
C ASN A 407 6.17 4.43 21.13
N LEU A 408 6.45 3.32 20.43
CA LEU A 408 7.08 2.12 20.99
C LEU A 408 8.31 1.74 20.18
N ASP A 409 9.37 1.34 20.84
CA ASP A 409 10.52 0.72 20.18
C ASP A 409 10.29 -0.76 19.93
N GLY A 410 11.01 -1.31 18.94
CA GLY A 410 11.07 -2.74 18.71
C GLY A 410 10.32 -3.22 17.49
N TYR A 411 9.96 -2.32 16.56
CA TYR A 411 9.52 -2.73 15.23
C TYR A 411 10.71 -3.26 14.41
N TRP A 412 10.57 -4.48 13.87
CA TRP A 412 11.55 -5.14 13.01
C TRP A 412 10.89 -5.80 11.82
N GLN A 413 11.50 -5.65 10.67
CA GLN A 413 11.18 -6.43 9.48
C GLN A 413 12.48 -6.94 8.86
N LEU A 414 12.64 -8.25 8.81
CA LEU A 414 13.77 -8.94 8.20
C LEU A 414 13.25 -9.78 7.04
N ARG A 415 13.97 -9.77 5.93
CA ARG A 415 13.63 -10.57 4.76
C ARG A 415 14.90 -11.06 4.10
N THR A 416 14.99 -12.35 3.83
CA THR A 416 16.10 -12.95 3.09
C THR A 416 15.56 -13.89 2.03
N HIS A 417 16.16 -13.85 0.83
CA HIS A 417 15.82 -14.73 -0.28
C HIS A 417 17.08 -15.21 -0.96
N LEU A 418 17.14 -16.51 -1.20
CA LEU A 418 18.14 -17.19 -2.01
C LEU A 418 17.47 -17.64 -3.30
N SER A 419 18.08 -17.37 -4.44
CA SER A 419 17.58 -17.79 -5.74
C SER A 419 18.70 -18.43 -6.54
N TYR A 420 18.39 -19.56 -7.20
CA TYR A 420 19.31 -20.26 -8.07
C TYR A 420 18.63 -20.64 -9.39
N GLY A 421 19.24 -20.18 -10.48
CA GLY A 421 18.79 -20.46 -11.85
C GLY A 421 19.78 -21.31 -12.61
N LEU A 422 19.28 -22.31 -13.33
CA LEU A 422 20.09 -23.20 -14.18
C LEU A 422 19.35 -23.60 -15.46
N PRO A 423 20.05 -23.80 -16.56
CA PRO A 423 19.47 -24.35 -17.77
C PRO A 423 19.33 -25.88 -17.67
N ILE A 424 18.21 -26.39 -18.14
CA ILE A 424 17.95 -27.83 -18.32
C ILE A 424 18.02 -28.13 -19.80
N GLY A 425 19.19 -28.61 -20.27
CA GLY A 425 19.50 -28.78 -21.70
C GLY A 425 18.56 -29.72 -22.46
N PHE A 426 18.18 -30.86 -21.87
CA PHE A 426 17.32 -31.85 -22.52
C PHE A 426 15.86 -31.34 -22.71
N LEU A 427 15.41 -30.41 -21.79
CA LEU A 427 14.11 -29.76 -21.92
C LEU A 427 14.18 -28.43 -22.68
N LYS A 428 15.37 -27.99 -23.08
CA LYS A 428 15.58 -26.63 -23.63
C LYS A 428 14.87 -25.56 -22.81
N SER A 429 15.04 -25.58 -21.48
CA SER A 429 14.30 -24.79 -20.55
C SER A 429 15.22 -24.23 -19.47
N ASN A 430 14.79 -23.17 -18.81
CA ASN A 430 15.47 -22.61 -17.64
C ASN A 430 14.66 -22.92 -16.38
N PHE A 431 15.33 -23.45 -15.38
CA PHE A 431 14.75 -23.74 -14.08
C PHE A 431 15.30 -22.79 -13.04
N ASN A 432 14.40 -22.16 -12.26
CA ASN A 432 14.75 -21.24 -11.18
C ASN A 432 14.06 -21.70 -9.91
N VAL A 433 14.82 -21.80 -8.83
CA VAL A 433 14.27 -21.99 -7.48
C VAL A 433 14.60 -20.79 -6.61
N MET A 434 13.71 -20.48 -5.70
CA MET A 434 13.89 -19.45 -4.69
C MET A 434 13.36 -19.97 -3.36
N ALA A 435 14.12 -19.72 -2.30
CA ALA A 435 13.69 -19.94 -0.93
C ALA A 435 13.92 -18.67 -0.12
N GLY A 436 13.02 -18.35 0.78
CA GLY A 436 13.09 -17.12 1.56
C GLY A 436 12.51 -17.26 2.96
N VAL A 437 12.89 -16.34 3.82
CA VAL A 437 12.33 -16.16 5.16
C VAL A 437 11.99 -14.69 5.34
N ILE A 438 10.80 -14.44 5.87
CA ILE A 438 10.30 -13.11 6.22
C ILE A 438 9.98 -13.15 7.71
N TYR A 439 10.52 -12.21 8.47
CA TYR A 439 10.21 -12.01 9.88
C TYR A 439 9.74 -10.57 10.10
N THR A 440 8.60 -10.42 10.74
CA THR A 440 8.10 -9.09 11.15
C THR A 440 7.71 -9.15 12.62
N LYS A 441 8.18 -8.16 13.38
CA LYS A 441 7.80 -7.93 14.76
C LYS A 441 7.17 -6.55 14.85
N THR A 442 5.91 -6.49 15.30
CA THR A 442 5.14 -5.25 15.44
C THR A 442 4.72 -5.07 16.89
N PRO A 443 5.21 -4.03 17.59
CA PRO A 443 4.78 -3.74 18.94
C PRO A 443 3.41 -3.05 18.95
N SER A 444 2.63 -3.28 20.01
CA SER A 444 1.36 -2.62 20.31
C SER A 444 1.11 -2.62 21.81
N MET A 445 0.12 -1.84 22.28
CA MET A 445 -0.37 -1.91 23.66
C MET A 445 -1.83 -2.38 23.65
N LEU A 446 -2.19 -3.24 24.60
CA LEU A 446 -3.53 -3.77 24.74
C LEU A 446 -4.04 -3.60 26.18
N GLY A 447 -5.33 -3.24 26.32
CA GLY A 447 -5.94 -2.99 27.61
C GLY A 447 -5.58 -1.62 28.20
N GLY A 448 -5.82 -1.45 29.48
CA GLY A 448 -5.67 -0.18 30.17
C GLY A 448 -7.00 0.50 30.46
N THR A 449 -6.94 1.72 30.99
CA THR A 449 -8.11 2.52 31.36
C THR A 449 -8.09 3.83 30.61
N VAL A 450 -9.21 4.21 30.02
CA VAL A 450 -9.37 5.50 29.32
C VAL A 450 -9.59 6.58 30.35
N ASP A 451 -8.77 7.62 30.34
CA ASP A 451 -8.98 8.83 31.13
C ASP A 451 -9.99 9.73 30.37
N ALA A 452 -11.18 9.86 30.92
CA ALA A 452 -12.25 10.64 30.30
C ALA A 452 -11.94 12.13 30.14
N ALA A 453 -11.02 12.68 30.94
CA ALA A 453 -10.65 14.09 30.87
C ALA A 453 -9.65 14.40 29.74
N THR A 454 -8.74 13.48 29.47
CA THR A 454 -7.65 13.66 28.50
C THR A 454 -7.80 12.83 27.23
N GLY A 455 -8.71 11.84 27.24
CA GLY A 455 -8.83 10.86 26.16
C GLY A 455 -7.64 9.90 26.04
N MET A 456 -6.67 9.98 26.94
CA MET A 456 -5.50 9.13 26.90
C MET A 456 -5.73 7.81 27.62
N ILE A 457 -5.09 6.76 27.16
CA ILE A 457 -5.12 5.46 27.83
C ILE A 457 -3.97 5.39 28.82
N SER A 458 -4.26 4.98 30.05
CA SER A 458 -3.27 4.71 31.07
C SER A 458 -3.20 3.20 31.40
N GLY A 459 -1.98 2.70 31.63
CA GLY A 459 -1.76 1.27 31.86
C GLY A 459 -1.75 0.48 30.55
N GLY A 460 -2.22 -0.78 30.63
CA GLY A 460 -2.17 -1.71 29.52
C GLY A 460 -0.89 -2.53 29.50
N GLU A 461 -0.88 -3.56 28.66
CA GLU A 461 0.23 -4.49 28.52
C GLU A 461 0.80 -4.45 27.11
N ARG A 462 2.13 -4.49 27.01
CA ARG A 462 2.79 -4.52 25.72
C ARG A 462 2.58 -5.87 25.04
N ASN A 463 2.11 -5.82 23.81
CA ASN A 463 1.98 -6.99 22.94
C ASN A 463 2.92 -6.85 21.74
N ASP A 464 3.77 -7.84 21.53
CA ASP A 464 4.61 -7.94 20.33
C ASP A 464 4.01 -9.04 19.42
N THR A 465 3.43 -8.63 18.30
CA THR A 465 2.99 -9.56 17.24
C THR A 465 4.19 -9.93 16.37
N LYS A 466 4.50 -11.23 16.33
CA LYS A 466 5.59 -11.79 15.53
C LYS A 466 5.01 -12.63 14.40
N ASN A 467 5.36 -12.28 13.16
CA ASN A 467 4.99 -13.02 11.96
C ASN A 467 6.24 -13.61 11.32
N MET A 468 6.26 -14.94 11.11
CA MET A 468 7.30 -15.65 10.41
C MET A 468 6.72 -16.28 9.14
N GLY A 469 7.28 -15.96 7.99
CA GLY A 469 6.93 -16.51 6.70
C GLY A 469 8.10 -17.27 6.09
N TYR A 470 7.80 -18.44 5.51
CA TYR A 470 8.76 -19.26 4.76
C TYR A 470 8.26 -19.39 3.34
N ASP A 471 8.97 -18.73 2.40
CA ASP A 471 8.61 -18.70 1.00
C ASP A 471 9.42 -19.71 0.21
N PHE A 472 8.77 -20.45 -0.66
CA PHE A 472 9.41 -21.29 -1.65
C PHE A 472 8.80 -21.08 -3.02
N ARG A 473 9.63 -20.97 -4.06
CA ARG A 473 9.19 -20.79 -5.44
C ARG A 473 10.05 -21.61 -6.39
N ALA A 474 9.38 -22.28 -7.32
CA ALA A 474 10.02 -22.98 -8.44
C ALA A 474 9.40 -22.49 -9.76
N VAL A 475 10.23 -22.23 -10.76
CA VAL A 475 9.79 -21.76 -12.08
C VAL A 475 10.57 -22.52 -13.16
N LEU A 476 9.84 -23.13 -14.08
CA LEU A 476 10.37 -23.74 -15.29
C LEU A 476 9.85 -22.95 -16.49
N GLY A 477 10.74 -22.24 -17.18
CA GLY A 477 10.41 -21.46 -18.37
C GLY A 477 11.03 -22.10 -19.61
N SER A 478 10.23 -22.25 -20.68
CA SER A 478 10.70 -22.84 -21.92
C SER A 478 11.60 -21.90 -22.72
N ASN A 479 12.51 -22.50 -23.46
CA ASN A 479 13.30 -21.85 -24.50
C ASN A 479 13.40 -22.79 -25.71
N ILE A 480 12.29 -23.47 -26.03
CA ILE A 480 12.23 -24.58 -27.01
C ILE A 480 12.26 -24.03 -28.43
N SER A 481 11.38 -23.11 -28.76
CA SER A 481 11.26 -22.51 -30.09
C SER A 481 10.47 -21.20 -30.05
N GLU A 482 10.48 -20.44 -31.15
CA GLU A 482 9.64 -19.24 -31.32
C GLU A 482 8.13 -19.57 -31.41
N ASN A 483 7.79 -20.85 -31.65
CA ASN A 483 6.42 -21.30 -31.86
C ASN A 483 5.78 -21.92 -30.60
N VAL A 484 6.59 -22.36 -29.65
CA VAL A 484 6.10 -22.97 -28.41
C VAL A 484 6.81 -22.31 -27.24
N ASP A 485 6.04 -21.67 -26.40
CA ASP A 485 6.50 -21.06 -25.16
C ASP A 485 5.60 -21.51 -24.00
N PHE A 486 6.21 -21.99 -22.92
CA PHE A 486 5.50 -22.33 -21.72
C PHE A 486 6.26 -21.88 -20.47
N THR A 487 5.51 -21.60 -19.44
CA THR A 487 6.05 -21.35 -18.10
C THR A 487 5.21 -22.13 -17.09
N LEU A 488 5.87 -22.94 -16.30
CA LEU A 488 5.28 -23.60 -15.14
C LEU A 488 5.90 -22.98 -13.89
N SER A 489 5.09 -22.62 -12.95
CA SER A 489 5.57 -22.09 -11.67
C SER A 489 4.76 -22.64 -10.51
N TRP A 490 5.42 -22.85 -9.41
CA TRP A 490 4.81 -23.13 -8.12
C TRP A 490 5.41 -22.22 -7.07
N ASN A 491 4.58 -21.60 -6.27
CA ASN A 491 4.98 -20.82 -5.10
C ASN A 491 4.14 -21.25 -3.89
N GLY A 492 4.80 -21.41 -2.77
CA GLY A 492 4.16 -21.72 -1.51
C GLY A 492 4.74 -20.86 -0.40
N THR A 493 3.91 -20.44 0.54
CA THR A 493 4.30 -19.69 1.72
C THR A 493 3.66 -20.31 2.94
N TYR A 494 4.48 -20.74 3.89
CA TYR A 494 4.06 -21.13 5.21
C TYR A 494 4.21 -19.94 6.15
N ASN A 495 3.16 -19.61 6.88
CA ASN A 495 3.12 -18.48 7.81
C ASN A 495 2.82 -18.96 9.23
N GLU A 496 3.52 -18.40 10.18
CA GLU A 496 3.26 -18.54 11.61
C GLU A 496 3.21 -17.18 12.26
N ALA A 497 2.09 -16.82 12.88
CA ALA A 497 1.91 -15.60 13.65
C ALA A 497 1.71 -15.94 15.13
N THR A 498 2.34 -15.15 16.00
CA THR A 498 2.23 -15.29 17.46
C THR A 498 2.13 -13.92 18.11
N ASN A 499 1.39 -13.83 19.22
CA ASN A 499 1.29 -12.66 20.08
C ASN A 499 2.00 -12.93 21.40
N SER A 500 2.78 -11.97 21.91
CA SER A 500 3.59 -12.19 23.12
C SER A 500 2.76 -12.40 24.39
N LEU A 501 1.60 -11.77 24.48
CA LEU A 501 0.69 -11.92 25.64
C LEU A 501 -0.04 -13.27 25.66
N ASN A 502 0.00 -14.02 24.57
CA ASN A 502 -0.67 -15.33 24.51
C ASN A 502 0.09 -16.31 23.60
N ALA A 503 1.38 -16.43 23.83
CA ALA A 503 2.28 -17.20 22.96
C ALA A 503 1.88 -18.67 22.78
N ASP A 504 1.24 -19.29 23.78
CA ASP A 504 0.90 -20.72 23.76
C ASP A 504 -0.43 -21.03 23.08
N LYS A 505 -1.36 -20.06 23.02
CA LYS A 505 -2.72 -20.25 22.48
C LYS A 505 -2.96 -19.54 21.15
N SER A 506 -2.15 -18.53 20.81
CA SER A 506 -2.37 -17.67 19.63
C SER A 506 -1.51 -18.03 18.43
N LYS A 507 -1.05 -19.28 18.30
CA LYS A 507 -0.30 -19.71 17.11
C LYS A 507 -1.23 -19.84 15.92
N ASN A 508 -1.27 -18.80 15.10
CA ASN A 508 -1.98 -18.87 13.83
C ASN A 508 -1.03 -19.37 12.75
N ARG A 509 -1.32 -20.56 12.22
CA ARG A 509 -0.50 -21.22 11.19
C ARG A 509 -1.33 -21.44 9.95
N TYR A 510 -0.77 -21.10 8.81
CA TYR A 510 -1.41 -21.39 7.54
C TYR A 510 -0.39 -21.54 6.41
N PHE A 511 -0.78 -22.29 5.42
CA PHE A 511 -0.01 -22.49 4.19
C PHE A 511 -0.85 -22.06 3.01
N ASN A 512 -0.31 -21.21 2.17
CA ASN A 512 -0.90 -20.84 0.90
C ASN A 512 0.05 -21.19 -0.23
N HIS A 513 -0.48 -21.77 -1.30
CA HIS A 513 0.31 -22.04 -2.50
C HIS A 513 -0.48 -21.78 -3.78
N THR A 514 0.27 -21.50 -4.83
CA THR A 514 -0.27 -21.35 -6.18
C THR A 514 0.60 -22.12 -7.17
N ALA A 515 -0.03 -23.01 -7.92
CA ALA A 515 0.57 -23.67 -9.07
C ALA A 515 0.02 -23.01 -10.35
N GLN A 516 0.90 -22.50 -11.20
CA GLN A 516 0.51 -21.77 -12.39
C GLN A 516 1.19 -22.36 -13.64
N GLY A 517 0.42 -22.52 -14.70
CA GLY A 517 0.90 -22.88 -16.03
C GLY A 517 0.46 -21.84 -17.06
N ASN A 518 1.40 -21.41 -17.90
CA ASN A 518 1.13 -20.58 -19.07
C ASN A 518 1.65 -21.33 -20.30
N LEU A 519 0.87 -21.39 -21.36
CA LEU A 519 1.22 -22.02 -22.61
C LEU A 519 0.84 -21.11 -23.78
N LYS A 520 1.78 -20.91 -24.69
CA LYS A 520 1.54 -20.25 -25.98
C LYS A 520 2.05 -21.12 -27.11
N VAL A 521 1.20 -21.39 -28.08
CA VAL A 521 1.55 -22.13 -29.27
C VAL A 521 1.18 -21.33 -30.51
N VAL A 522 2.11 -21.22 -31.43
CA VAL A 522 1.90 -20.61 -32.76
C VAL A 522 1.88 -21.73 -33.82
N PHE A 523 0.71 -21.98 -34.37
CA PHE A 523 0.50 -22.99 -35.38
C PHE A 523 0.85 -22.48 -36.78
N PRO A 524 1.00 -23.40 -37.77
CA PRO A 524 1.09 -23.02 -39.17
C PRO A 524 -0.04 -22.09 -39.59
N LEU A 525 0.19 -21.29 -40.64
CA LEU A 525 -0.75 -20.25 -41.11
C LEU A 525 -1.00 -19.11 -40.14
N GLY A 526 -0.30 -19.04 -39.00
CA GLY A 526 -0.38 -17.94 -38.04
C GLY A 526 -1.58 -18.00 -37.07
N PHE A 527 -2.14 -19.17 -36.83
CA PHE A 527 -3.04 -19.37 -35.71
C PHE A 527 -2.26 -19.37 -34.39
N THR A 528 -2.82 -18.80 -33.33
CA THR A 528 -2.22 -18.76 -31.99
C THR A 528 -3.18 -19.35 -30.99
N PHE A 529 -2.65 -20.15 -30.09
CA PHE A 529 -3.34 -20.64 -28.90
C PHE A 529 -2.59 -20.16 -27.67
N THR A 530 -3.29 -19.53 -26.73
CA THR A 530 -2.73 -19.14 -25.44
C THR A 530 -3.64 -19.62 -24.33
N ALA A 531 -3.08 -20.33 -23.37
CA ALA A 531 -3.79 -20.77 -22.19
C ALA A 531 -2.99 -20.42 -20.93
N SER A 532 -3.67 -20.01 -19.89
CA SER A 532 -3.11 -19.87 -18.56
C SER A 532 -4.04 -20.53 -17.54
N ALA A 533 -3.47 -21.28 -16.62
CA ALA A 533 -4.18 -21.86 -15.50
C ALA A 533 -3.41 -21.58 -14.21
N ALA A 534 -4.09 -21.14 -13.18
CA ALA A 534 -3.54 -20.89 -11.85
C ALA A 534 -4.46 -21.54 -10.80
N TYR A 535 -3.97 -22.58 -10.16
CA TYR A 535 -4.61 -23.21 -9.02
C TYR A 535 -4.02 -22.61 -7.76
N SER A 536 -4.87 -22.00 -6.93
CA SER A 536 -4.50 -21.41 -5.66
C SER A 536 -5.22 -22.14 -4.55
N GLN A 537 -4.49 -22.49 -3.48
CA GLN A 537 -5.05 -23.13 -2.30
C GLN A 537 -4.52 -22.45 -1.04
N TYR A 538 -5.40 -22.21 -0.10
CA TYR A 538 -5.16 -21.78 1.26
C TYR A 538 -5.52 -22.90 2.22
N ILE A 539 -4.62 -23.25 3.13
CA ILE A 539 -4.82 -24.29 4.15
C ILE A 539 -4.55 -23.68 5.52
N GLY A 540 -5.57 -23.59 6.38
CA GLY A 540 -5.43 -23.16 7.77
C GLY A 540 -5.17 -24.34 8.68
N PHE A 541 -4.09 -24.29 9.46
CA PHE A 541 -3.76 -25.38 10.41
C PHE A 541 -4.33 -25.15 11.82
N THR A 542 -4.83 -23.96 12.08
CA THR A 542 -5.33 -23.60 13.42
C THR A 542 -6.85 -23.63 13.48
N ASN A 543 -7.56 -23.31 12.39
CA ASN A 543 -9.02 -23.12 12.39
C ASN A 543 -9.73 -24.00 11.35
N ASP A 544 -9.09 -25.06 10.83
CA ASP A 544 -9.60 -25.99 9.79
C ASP A 544 -10.23 -25.30 8.55
N TYR A 545 -9.87 -24.02 8.33
CA TYR A 545 -10.36 -23.24 7.19
C TYR A 545 -9.49 -23.51 5.96
N SER A 546 -10.09 -24.00 4.90
CA SER A 546 -9.42 -24.23 3.63
C SER A 546 -10.24 -23.66 2.49
N GLU A 547 -9.58 -22.93 1.57
CA GLU A 547 -10.16 -22.39 0.35
C GLU A 547 -9.26 -22.71 -0.84
N ASP A 548 -9.88 -23.11 -1.95
CA ASP A 548 -9.16 -23.30 -3.19
C ASP A 548 -9.97 -22.84 -4.41
N TYR A 549 -9.25 -22.42 -5.46
CA TYR A 549 -9.86 -22.03 -6.72
C TYR A 549 -8.91 -22.21 -7.90
N LEU A 550 -9.49 -22.43 -9.08
CA LEU A 550 -8.79 -22.56 -10.35
C LEU A 550 -9.18 -21.44 -11.31
N LEU A 551 -8.26 -20.52 -11.52
CA LEU A 551 -8.40 -19.50 -12.56
C LEU A 551 -7.84 -20.00 -13.89
N CYS A 552 -8.68 -20.11 -14.91
CA CYS A 552 -8.27 -20.59 -16.24
C CYS A 552 -8.70 -19.60 -17.32
N ASN A 553 -7.74 -19.17 -18.14
CA ASN A 553 -7.98 -18.28 -19.28
C ASN A 553 -7.53 -18.97 -20.56
N VAL A 554 -8.35 -18.91 -21.63
CA VAL A 554 -8.06 -19.53 -22.92
C VAL A 554 -8.32 -18.54 -24.04
N TRP A 555 -7.38 -18.43 -24.97
CA TRP A 555 -7.44 -17.53 -26.09
C TRP A 555 -7.06 -18.24 -27.40
N LEU A 556 -7.84 -17.99 -28.42
CA LEU A 556 -7.56 -18.41 -29.82
C LEU A 556 -7.32 -17.14 -30.62
N GLY A 557 -6.24 -17.13 -31.38
CA GLY A 557 -5.87 -15.97 -32.18
C GLY A 557 -5.49 -16.31 -33.59
N LYS A 558 -5.48 -15.31 -34.44
CA LYS A 558 -5.01 -15.37 -35.82
C LYS A 558 -4.16 -14.14 -36.12
N LYS A 559 -2.92 -14.38 -36.52
CA LYS A 559 -2.06 -13.33 -37.09
C LYS A 559 -2.60 -12.94 -38.45
N VAL A 560 -2.90 -11.64 -38.60
CA VAL A 560 -3.48 -11.05 -39.81
C VAL A 560 -2.48 -10.13 -40.49
N PHE A 561 -2.79 -9.75 -41.74
CA PHE A 561 -1.97 -8.99 -42.67
C PHE A 561 -0.76 -9.78 -43.21
N ARG A 562 -0.32 -9.40 -44.42
CA ARG A 562 0.81 -10.03 -45.13
C ARG A 562 2.13 -9.98 -44.34
N ASN A 563 2.28 -8.96 -43.48
CA ASN A 563 3.45 -8.73 -42.63
C ASN A 563 3.32 -9.34 -41.24
N LYS A 564 2.20 -10.05 -40.95
CA LYS A 564 1.87 -10.64 -39.61
C LYS A 564 1.92 -9.66 -38.44
N ARG A 565 1.69 -8.36 -38.70
CA ARG A 565 1.74 -7.30 -37.68
C ARG A 565 0.43 -7.12 -36.91
N GLY A 566 -0.67 -7.65 -37.44
CA GLY A 566 -1.95 -7.66 -36.74
C GLY A 566 -2.20 -9.04 -36.13
N GLU A 567 -2.93 -9.08 -35.04
CA GLU A 567 -3.43 -10.30 -34.42
C GLU A 567 -4.84 -10.04 -33.91
N VAL A 568 -5.79 -10.86 -34.31
CA VAL A 568 -7.15 -10.88 -33.74
C VAL A 568 -7.22 -12.09 -32.82
N MET A 569 -7.67 -11.87 -31.59
CA MET A 569 -7.80 -12.91 -30.58
C MET A 569 -9.22 -12.90 -30.03
N VAL A 570 -9.77 -14.09 -29.81
CA VAL A 570 -11.03 -14.30 -29.08
C VAL A 570 -10.72 -15.20 -27.91
N GLY A 571 -11.20 -14.86 -26.75
CA GLY A 571 -10.89 -15.61 -25.55
C GLY A 571 -11.93 -15.53 -24.47
N VAL A 572 -11.80 -16.43 -23.53
CA VAL A 572 -12.53 -16.48 -22.28
C VAL A 572 -11.55 -16.35 -21.12
N ASN A 573 -11.84 -15.42 -20.23
CA ASN A 573 -11.18 -15.30 -18.96
C ASN A 573 -12.05 -15.90 -17.87
N ASP A 574 -11.39 -16.58 -16.93
CA ASP A 574 -12.04 -17.32 -15.85
C ASP A 574 -13.07 -18.33 -16.37
N LEU A 575 -12.58 -19.30 -17.16
CA LEU A 575 -13.40 -20.33 -17.80
C LEU A 575 -14.34 -21.06 -16.83
N PHE A 576 -13.89 -21.29 -15.60
CA PHE A 576 -14.64 -22.04 -14.59
C PHE A 576 -15.47 -21.12 -13.65
N ASN A 577 -15.36 -19.80 -13.79
CA ASN A 577 -16.04 -18.81 -12.95
C ASN A 577 -15.74 -18.98 -11.44
N GLN A 578 -14.47 -19.23 -11.13
CA GLN A 578 -13.98 -19.46 -9.76
C GLN A 578 -13.06 -18.35 -9.26
N ASN A 579 -12.93 -17.24 -10.00
CA ASN A 579 -12.07 -16.14 -9.60
C ASN A 579 -12.54 -15.53 -8.29
N GLN A 580 -11.64 -15.44 -7.33
CA GLN A 580 -11.87 -14.78 -6.04
C GLN A 580 -10.57 -14.16 -5.51
N ALA A 581 -10.69 -13.11 -4.72
CA ALA A 581 -9.57 -12.49 -4.03
C ALA A 581 -9.70 -12.74 -2.53
N PHE A 582 -8.99 -13.75 -2.06
CA PHE A 582 -8.92 -14.10 -0.65
C PHE A 582 -7.60 -13.60 -0.05
N SER A 583 -7.67 -13.04 1.16
CA SER A 583 -6.48 -12.70 1.95
C SER A 583 -6.71 -12.95 3.43
N ARG A 584 -5.66 -13.41 4.12
CA ARG A 584 -5.64 -13.55 5.57
C ARG A 584 -4.52 -12.71 6.15
N SER A 585 -4.82 -12.04 7.25
CA SER A 585 -3.87 -11.24 8.01
C SER A 585 -4.03 -11.47 9.50
N THR A 586 -2.93 -11.33 10.26
CA THR A 586 -2.93 -11.40 11.71
C THR A 586 -2.37 -10.10 12.26
N GLY A 587 -3.15 -9.43 13.10
CA GLY A 587 -2.79 -8.20 13.80
C GLY A 587 -2.62 -8.44 15.29
N SER A 588 -2.57 -7.34 16.05
CA SER A 588 -2.47 -7.38 17.51
C SER A 588 -3.77 -7.92 18.13
N GLY A 589 -3.75 -9.17 18.57
CA GLY A 589 -4.88 -9.81 19.23
C GLY A 589 -6.02 -10.24 18.32
N TYR A 590 -5.84 -10.27 17.00
CA TYR A 590 -6.87 -10.74 16.08
C TYR A 590 -6.31 -11.42 14.83
N THR A 591 -7.15 -12.25 14.22
CA THR A 591 -6.98 -12.79 12.88
C THR A 591 -8.13 -12.34 12.00
N GLN A 592 -7.86 -12.00 10.74
CA GLN A 592 -8.85 -11.52 9.78
C GLN A 592 -8.74 -12.26 8.45
N ASN A 593 -9.86 -12.75 7.95
CA ASN A 593 -10.05 -13.18 6.56
C ASN A 593 -10.80 -12.09 5.79
N SER A 594 -10.40 -11.85 4.56
CA SER A 594 -11.10 -10.94 3.65
C SER A 594 -11.24 -11.59 2.29
N THR A 595 -12.46 -11.68 1.80
CA THR A 595 -12.79 -12.14 0.45
C THR A 595 -13.45 -10.99 -0.30
N ASN A 596 -12.91 -10.67 -1.48
CA ASN A 596 -13.47 -9.65 -2.34
C ASN A 596 -13.95 -10.29 -3.64
N SER A 597 -15.06 -9.80 -4.19
CA SER A 597 -15.46 -10.17 -5.54
C SER A 597 -14.46 -9.63 -6.54
N VAL A 598 -14.24 -10.39 -7.57
CA VAL A 598 -13.42 -10.04 -8.72
C VAL A 598 -14.26 -10.22 -9.98
N ILE A 599 -13.81 -9.70 -11.11
CA ILE A 599 -14.47 -9.94 -12.37
C ILE A 599 -14.51 -11.45 -12.59
N GLY A 600 -15.72 -12.02 -12.62
CA GLY A 600 -15.93 -13.42 -12.95
C GLY A 600 -15.69 -13.72 -14.43
N ARG A 601 -16.27 -14.80 -14.94
CA ARG A 601 -16.09 -15.22 -16.33
C ARG A 601 -16.59 -14.16 -17.31
N TYR A 602 -15.71 -13.78 -18.26
CA TYR A 602 -16.07 -12.89 -19.36
C TYR A 602 -15.39 -13.30 -20.67
N TYR A 603 -16.05 -12.95 -21.76
CA TYR A 603 -15.56 -13.18 -23.11
C TYR A 603 -15.02 -11.88 -23.69
N MET A 604 -13.92 -11.96 -24.42
CA MET A 604 -13.30 -10.78 -25.00
C MET A 604 -12.80 -11.03 -26.41
N VAL A 605 -12.94 -10.03 -27.26
CA VAL A 605 -12.29 -9.94 -28.56
C VAL A 605 -11.21 -8.88 -28.48
N GLN A 606 -10.00 -9.23 -28.87
CA GLN A 606 -8.84 -8.33 -28.82
C GLN A 606 -8.21 -8.23 -30.21
N PHE A 607 -7.88 -7.03 -30.62
CA PHE A 607 -7.08 -6.76 -31.79
C PHE A 607 -5.78 -6.08 -31.39
N ASN A 608 -4.65 -6.71 -31.72
CA ASN A 608 -3.31 -6.17 -31.49
C ASN A 608 -2.68 -5.80 -32.82
N TYR A 609 -2.13 -4.60 -32.95
CA TYR A 609 -1.38 -4.19 -34.11
C TYR A 609 -0.01 -3.64 -33.72
N ASN A 610 1.05 -4.22 -34.26
CA ASN A 610 2.43 -3.83 -33.94
C ASN A 610 2.95 -2.80 -34.95
N LEU A 611 2.92 -1.53 -34.54
CA LEU A 611 3.45 -0.41 -35.33
C LEU A 611 4.98 -0.35 -35.18
N ARG A 612 5.71 -0.78 -36.19
CA ARG A 612 7.17 -0.62 -36.26
C ARG A 612 7.51 0.43 -37.32
N ARG A 613 7.99 1.59 -36.93
CA ARG A 613 8.54 2.59 -37.81
C ARG A 613 10.01 2.83 -37.44
N PHE A 614 10.90 2.06 -38.03
CA PHE A 614 12.33 2.34 -37.93
C PHE A 614 12.75 3.27 -39.08
N GLY A 615 13.44 4.36 -38.73
CA GLY A 615 14.03 5.26 -39.71
C GLY A 615 15.02 4.53 -40.62
N LYS A 616 15.13 4.93 -41.85
CA LYS A 616 15.87 4.30 -42.95
C LYS A 616 17.41 4.19 -42.78
N LYS A 617 18.00 4.56 -41.65
CA LYS A 617 19.46 4.44 -41.42
C LYS A 617 19.71 3.86 -40.01
N GLY A 618 20.18 2.62 -39.91
CA GLY A 618 20.85 2.12 -38.72
C GLY A 618 20.45 0.78 -38.14
N SER A 619 19.68 -0.07 -38.81
CA SER A 619 19.42 -1.42 -38.30
C SER A 619 19.66 -2.51 -39.35
N ARG A 620 20.94 -2.78 -39.58
CA ARG A 620 21.39 -4.11 -40.01
C ARG A 620 21.88 -4.84 -38.76
N ASN A 621 21.23 -5.92 -38.38
CA ASN A 621 21.53 -6.83 -37.25
C ASN A 621 20.76 -6.65 -35.93
N ILE A 622 19.44 -6.51 -35.98
CA ILE A 622 18.62 -6.99 -34.88
C ILE A 622 17.72 -8.08 -35.47
N LYS A 623 17.99 -9.33 -35.11
CA LYS A 623 17.08 -10.47 -35.37
C LYS A 623 15.75 -10.12 -34.75
N ASP A 624 14.67 -10.30 -35.49
CA ASP A 624 13.30 -10.02 -35.04
C ASP A 624 13.01 -10.71 -33.69
N TYR A 625 13.06 -9.97 -32.63
CA TYR A 625 12.57 -10.44 -31.33
C TYR A 625 11.08 -10.13 -31.30
N ASP A 626 10.26 -11.09 -31.69
CA ASP A 626 8.81 -11.04 -31.50
C ASP A 626 8.48 -11.26 -30.00
N GLY A 627 8.85 -10.27 -29.17
CA GLY A 627 8.43 -10.20 -27.78
C GLY A 627 6.97 -9.77 -27.71
N VAL A 628 6.04 -10.70 -27.72
CA VAL A 628 4.66 -10.44 -27.35
C VAL A 628 4.63 -10.23 -25.85
N GLU A 629 4.46 -8.98 -25.45
CA GLU A 629 4.04 -8.70 -24.06
C GLU A 629 2.64 -9.29 -23.87
N SER A 630 2.57 -10.40 -23.13
CA SER A 630 1.30 -10.85 -22.61
C SER A 630 0.76 -9.77 -21.69
N SER A 631 -0.47 -9.35 -21.90
CA SER A 631 -1.21 -8.41 -21.06
C SER A 631 -1.65 -9.01 -19.72
N SER A 632 -0.81 -9.83 -19.10
CA SER A 632 -0.90 -10.09 -17.67
C SER A 632 -0.01 -9.06 -16.99
N GLY A 633 -0.63 -8.16 -16.22
CA GLY A 633 0.02 -7.01 -15.59
C GLY A 633 1.11 -7.35 -14.59
N SER A 634 2.17 -8.02 -15.01
CA SER A 634 3.42 -8.05 -14.30
C SER A 634 4.27 -6.89 -14.81
N ARG A 635 4.23 -5.77 -14.10
CA ARG A 635 5.23 -4.72 -14.23
C ARG A 635 6.60 -5.38 -14.16
N ARG A 636 7.35 -5.37 -15.26
CA ARG A 636 8.79 -5.59 -15.20
C ARG A 636 9.35 -4.54 -14.23
N MET A 637 9.78 -4.98 -13.07
CA MET A 637 10.65 -4.18 -12.24
C MET A 637 11.95 -3.99 -13.00
N GLY A 638 12.19 -2.79 -13.49
CA GLY A 638 13.51 -2.34 -13.87
C GLY A 638 14.42 -2.40 -12.64
N PRO A 639 15.72 -2.63 -12.79
CA PRO A 639 16.65 -2.65 -11.67
C PRO A 639 16.74 -1.24 -11.07
N GLY A 640 16.21 -1.05 -9.87
CA GLY A 640 16.52 0.12 -9.06
C GLY A 640 15.35 1.01 -8.66
N GLY A 641 14.63 0.59 -7.65
CA GLY A 641 13.85 1.42 -6.74
C GLY A 641 13.38 0.56 -5.59
N PRO A 642 13.60 0.94 -4.33
CA PRO A 642 13.04 0.18 -3.23
C PRO A 642 11.52 0.26 -3.34
N GLY A 643 10.89 -0.90 -3.51
CA GLY A 643 9.45 -1.03 -3.49
C GLY A 643 8.94 -0.60 -2.11
N GLY A 644 8.22 0.52 -2.08
CA GLY A 644 7.28 0.78 -1.03
C GLY A 644 6.23 -0.33 -1.04
N PRO A 645 5.60 -0.64 0.09
CA PRO A 645 4.50 -1.60 0.14
C PRO A 645 3.43 -1.16 -0.85
N PRO A 646 2.70 -2.09 -1.46
CA PRO A 646 1.62 -1.74 -2.38
C PRO A 646 0.62 -0.84 -1.64
N PRO A 647 0.19 0.27 -2.25
CA PRO A 647 -0.86 1.09 -1.66
C PRO A 647 -2.16 0.27 -1.68
N GLY A 648 -2.64 -0.15 -0.54
CA GLY A 648 -3.90 -0.87 -0.47
C GLY A 648 -4.09 -1.83 0.70
N MET A 649 -3.20 -1.84 1.70
CA MET A 649 -3.45 -2.68 2.88
C MET A 649 -3.11 -1.92 4.16
N PHE A 650 -3.85 -0.89 4.48
CA PHE A 650 -4.06 -0.36 5.84
C PHE A 650 -4.93 0.88 5.73
N HIS A 651 -6.20 0.66 5.47
CA HIS A 651 -7.23 1.50 6.04
C HIS A 651 -8.20 0.53 6.72
N GLY A 652 -7.94 0.27 7.98
CA GLY A 652 -9.00 -0.08 8.89
C GLY A 652 -10.03 1.06 8.85
N PRO A 653 -11.29 0.78 9.14
CA PRO A 653 -12.31 1.83 9.13
C PRO A 653 -11.90 2.91 10.13
N ARG A 654 -11.73 4.10 9.62
CA ARG A 654 -11.94 5.32 10.36
C ARG A 654 -13.37 5.74 10.18
#